data_b18174dbc79ea9eeaf6864cef1523d9b
#
_entry.id   b18174dbc79ea9eeaf6864cef1523d9b
#
_cell.length_a   1.000
_cell.length_b   1.000
_cell.length_c   1.000
_cell.angle_alpha   90.00
_cell.angle_beta   90.00
_cell.angle_gamma   90.00
#
_symmetry.space_group_name_H-M   'P 1'
#
loop_
_entity.id
_entity.type
_entity.pdbx_description
1 polymer ?
#
loop_
_entity_poly.entity_id
_entity_poly.type
_entity_poly.pdbx_seq_one_letter_code
_entity_poly.pdbx_strand_id
1 'polypeptide(L)'
;MIFMSRRISRFLLSIVVAATLLLVIASSRPARAQELRRAGTIRLEANGGGRGPVALKFTQDGFMGELVIVNLGKEPLVVSRIAVRGDAADPRAPPKLGARMADAVLPLVIPPGQSKKALLQWAPERGVRLQQLFAHVIVTSSDEQSGEVAMGVRAQVPGWLGPIEGHVLSLLIGIPLLGAAITFLLRALGRRDDKTPHLVTVIALATQCALAIYVYRGFAPDVSRLDGNDGLQFVEHAVWIRAIAAEIFFGVDGTGAAALLVTSLVGFLAILPERTIPRGTTGYHAAYLTLAAAVPGALCAQDGLLFVLFTSIAILSATVLVGGWGGTNRRAAATKLALLGTVAVVLLFVAVLAVSRHADPTFLVDGTKTTSTFSLPELSRVALGAKGATLLGAALVKVAFVLVLIASLVLLGAFPLHAWLAPVFTEAPTSTGALVSASLPTIGVCALLRIGCAVLPEGMRWASGVVVALGAVTAIYGALGAMGQTDLRRLAAAGTTAQVGFVLLGAGSLTPQGLSGAMVLTATRALACALFLVLAGSVEERAHTRDLSRLAGVASQMPGWAAALTAAALGQAGVMGLAGAWGPMLALMGALPNYPPLALVAALALVLAAAAHFLAVSRIAFGKIASDWEKDPRLEPFGGRFPDLTAREWTSIAPLATLVVLIGFWPAPLFSSTTGTARDLTNAVSPPGPDQIALLE
;
A
#
# COMPACT_ATOMS: atom_id res chain seq x y z
N MET A 1 -25.55 7.53 28.48
CA MET A 1 -24.35 7.35 27.61
C MET A 1 -24.68 7.18 26.13
N ILE A 2 -25.76 6.56 25.71
CA ILE A 2 -26.19 6.36 24.31
C ILE A 2 -26.61 7.65 23.61
N PHE A 3 -27.19 8.61 24.33
CA PHE A 3 -27.60 9.92 23.79
C PHE A 3 -26.45 10.88 23.50
N MET A 4 -25.33 10.75 24.20
CA MET A 4 -24.13 11.57 23.99
C MET A 4 -23.35 11.17 22.73
N SER A 5 -23.37 9.88 22.35
CA SER A 5 -22.74 9.35 21.14
C SER A 5 -23.40 9.87 19.84
N ARG A 6 -24.72 10.01 19.80
CA ARG A 6 -25.45 10.52 18.61
C ARG A 6 -25.25 12.04 18.39
N ARG A 7 -25.05 12.81 19.44
CA ARG A 7 -24.74 14.25 19.30
C ARG A 7 -23.30 14.49 18.84
N ILE A 8 -22.36 13.71 19.36
CA ILE A 8 -20.95 13.80 18.96
C ILE A 8 -20.74 13.36 17.52
N SER A 9 -21.41 12.29 17.05
CA SER A 9 -21.31 11.86 15.66
C SER A 9 -21.94 12.86 14.66
N ARG A 10 -23.06 13.52 15.04
CA ARG A 10 -23.65 14.58 14.23
C ARG A 10 -22.82 15.85 14.23
N PHE A 11 -22.17 16.18 15.34
CA PHE A 11 -21.26 17.32 15.44
C PHE A 11 -19.98 17.10 14.63
N LEU A 12 -19.40 15.89 14.67
CA LEU A 12 -18.24 15.52 13.86
C LEU A 12 -18.56 15.48 12.36
N LEU A 13 -19.73 14.98 11.99
CA LEU A 13 -20.20 15.00 10.60
C LEU A 13 -20.40 16.43 10.09
N SER A 14 -20.96 17.33 10.91
CA SER A 14 -21.10 18.74 10.56
C SER A 14 -19.76 19.47 10.47
N ILE A 15 -18.76 19.11 11.28
CA ILE A 15 -17.40 19.67 11.19
C ILE A 15 -16.72 19.19 9.89
N VAL A 16 -16.86 17.91 9.54
CA VAL A 16 -16.30 17.38 8.29
C VAL A 16 -16.95 18.01 7.06
N VAL A 17 -18.27 18.17 7.09
CA VAL A 17 -19.02 18.85 6.01
C VAL A 17 -18.68 20.34 5.96
N ALA A 18 -18.55 21.03 7.10
CA ALA A 18 -18.17 22.43 7.15
C ALA A 18 -16.71 22.66 6.74
N ALA A 19 -15.80 21.76 7.12
CA ALA A 19 -14.39 21.81 6.68
C ALA A 19 -14.26 21.56 5.18
N THR A 20 -15.06 20.63 4.62
CA THR A 20 -15.10 20.39 3.17
C THR A 20 -15.68 21.58 2.40
N LEU A 21 -16.73 22.21 2.94
CA LEU A 21 -17.32 23.43 2.37
C LEU A 21 -16.37 24.63 2.45
N LEU A 22 -15.67 24.82 3.56
CA LEU A 22 -14.65 25.86 3.73
C LEU A 22 -13.45 25.65 2.80
N LEU A 23 -13.01 24.41 2.57
CA LEU A 23 -11.97 24.06 1.60
C LEU A 23 -12.39 24.38 0.17
N VAL A 24 -13.65 24.15 -0.19
CA VAL A 24 -14.21 24.49 -1.49
C VAL A 24 -14.32 26.01 -1.68
N ILE A 25 -14.69 26.77 -0.64
CA ILE A 25 -14.87 28.24 -0.69
C ILE A 25 -13.54 28.98 -0.65
N ALA A 26 -12.53 28.48 0.07
CA ALA A 26 -11.20 29.11 0.15
C ALA A 26 -10.37 29.02 -1.16
N SER A 27 -10.83 28.22 -2.12
CA SER A 27 -10.11 27.94 -3.37
C SER A 27 -10.42 28.88 -4.55
N SER A 28 -11.22 29.93 -4.35
CA SER A 28 -11.66 30.84 -5.43
C SER A 28 -10.64 31.94 -5.82
N ARG A 29 -9.33 31.73 -5.61
CA ARG A 29 -8.32 32.58 -6.26
C ARG A 29 -8.02 32.06 -7.67
N PRO A 30 -8.14 32.89 -8.72
CA PRO A 30 -7.81 32.45 -10.06
C PRO A 30 -6.33 32.11 -10.14
N ALA A 31 -6.01 30.85 -10.40
CA ALA A 31 -4.67 30.45 -10.76
C ALA A 31 -4.31 31.16 -12.06
N ARG A 32 -3.21 31.91 -12.07
CA ARG A 32 -2.58 32.41 -13.30
C ARG A 32 -2.38 31.20 -14.22
N ALA A 33 -2.93 31.28 -15.41
CA ALA A 33 -2.75 30.29 -16.46
C ALA A 33 -1.24 30.08 -16.69
N GLN A 34 -0.73 28.92 -16.27
CA GLN A 34 0.57 28.46 -16.72
C GLN A 34 0.40 28.11 -18.19
N GLU A 35 1.24 28.68 -19.04
CA GLU A 35 1.31 28.39 -20.46
C GLU A 35 1.34 26.87 -20.66
N LEU A 36 0.36 26.40 -21.46
CA LEU A 36 0.30 25.03 -21.94
C LEU A 36 1.63 24.71 -22.62
N ARG A 37 2.43 23.81 -22.02
CA ARG A 37 3.52 23.17 -22.78
C ARG A 37 2.88 22.54 -24.01
N ARG A 38 3.19 23.07 -25.19
CA ARG A 38 2.78 22.48 -26.47
C ARG A 38 3.39 21.09 -26.50
N ALA A 39 2.56 20.05 -26.61
CA ALA A 39 3.03 18.68 -26.76
C ALA A 39 3.94 18.61 -27.99
N GLY A 40 5.10 17.95 -27.85
CA GLY A 40 6.00 17.74 -28.97
C GLY A 40 5.32 17.04 -30.15
N THR A 41 5.85 17.18 -31.34
CA THR A 41 5.28 16.60 -32.56
C THR A 41 5.47 15.10 -32.65
N ILE A 42 6.45 14.55 -31.93
CA ILE A 42 6.72 13.10 -31.86
C ILE A 42 6.00 12.46 -30.68
N ARG A 43 5.44 11.27 -30.90
CA ARG A 43 4.86 10.42 -29.87
C ARG A 43 5.31 8.97 -30.03
N LEU A 44 5.76 8.35 -28.97
CA LEU A 44 6.08 6.93 -28.94
C LEU A 44 4.91 6.14 -28.32
N GLU A 45 4.57 5.01 -28.94
CA GLU A 45 3.52 4.10 -28.47
C GLU A 45 4.06 2.66 -28.43
N ALA A 46 3.69 1.91 -27.39
CA ALA A 46 4.07 0.52 -27.24
C ALA A 46 3.03 -0.43 -27.84
N ASN A 47 3.45 -1.60 -28.30
CA ASN A 47 2.64 -2.78 -28.67
C ASN A 47 1.13 -2.53 -28.88
N GLY A 48 0.76 -1.89 -30.00
CA GLY A 48 -0.65 -1.65 -30.34
C GLY A 48 -1.22 -0.29 -29.96
N GLY A 49 -0.40 0.66 -29.48
CA GLY A 49 -0.80 2.06 -29.25
C GLY A 49 -0.84 2.52 -27.80
N GLY A 50 -0.38 1.71 -26.86
CA GLY A 50 -0.24 2.11 -25.45
C GLY A 50 0.91 3.11 -25.22
N ARG A 51 0.77 4.00 -24.22
CA ARG A 51 1.81 4.99 -23.82
C ARG A 51 2.81 4.45 -22.80
N GLY A 52 2.66 3.18 -22.39
CA GLY A 52 3.52 2.48 -21.44
C GLY A 52 4.81 1.94 -22.05
N PRO A 53 5.71 1.36 -21.24
CA PRO A 53 6.90 0.72 -21.74
C PRO A 53 6.58 -0.43 -22.69
N VAL A 54 7.45 -0.64 -23.67
CA VAL A 54 7.31 -1.75 -24.63
C VAL A 54 7.55 -3.06 -23.88
N ALA A 55 6.52 -3.89 -23.75
CA ALA A 55 6.66 -5.22 -23.20
C ALA A 55 7.13 -6.20 -24.28
N LEU A 56 8.33 -6.75 -24.11
CA LEU A 56 8.83 -7.79 -25.00
C LEU A 56 8.18 -9.13 -24.66
N LYS A 57 7.60 -9.80 -25.67
CA LYS A 57 7.03 -11.14 -25.53
C LYS A 57 8.05 -12.19 -25.96
N PHE A 58 8.09 -13.31 -25.27
CA PHE A 58 8.93 -14.44 -25.65
C PHE A 58 8.39 -15.12 -26.89
N THR A 59 9.25 -15.29 -27.91
CA THR A 59 8.97 -15.97 -29.17
C THR A 59 10.04 -17.02 -29.44
N GLN A 60 9.91 -17.81 -30.52
CA GLN A 60 10.93 -18.81 -30.90
C GLN A 60 12.32 -18.18 -31.17
N ASP A 61 12.34 -16.92 -31.58
CA ASP A 61 13.57 -16.19 -31.92
C ASP A 61 14.06 -15.24 -30.78
N GLY A 62 13.52 -15.38 -29.56
CA GLY A 62 13.85 -14.55 -28.42
C GLY A 62 12.69 -13.63 -28.00
N PHE A 63 13.02 -12.54 -27.28
CA PHE A 63 12.02 -11.57 -26.85
C PHE A 63 11.80 -10.50 -27.93
N MET A 64 10.56 -10.31 -28.35
CA MET A 64 10.18 -9.32 -29.37
C MET A 64 9.09 -8.37 -28.87
N GLY A 65 9.15 -7.10 -29.28
CA GLY A 65 8.15 -6.07 -29.04
C GLY A 65 8.09 -5.04 -30.14
N GLU A 66 6.97 -4.35 -30.30
CA GLU A 66 6.78 -3.30 -31.31
C GLU A 66 6.77 -1.92 -30.64
N LEU A 67 7.62 -1.03 -31.12
CA LEU A 67 7.59 0.41 -30.84
C LEU A 67 6.95 1.12 -32.02
N VAL A 68 5.90 1.89 -31.78
CA VAL A 68 5.23 2.69 -32.82
C VAL A 68 5.63 4.14 -32.62
N ILE A 69 6.22 4.76 -33.68
CA ILE A 69 6.60 6.15 -33.71
C ILE A 69 5.52 6.90 -34.49
N VAL A 70 4.84 7.83 -33.82
CA VAL A 70 3.72 8.59 -34.39
C VAL A 70 4.12 10.04 -34.56
N ASN A 71 3.91 10.59 -35.77
CA ASN A 71 4.04 12.02 -36.03
C ASN A 71 2.69 12.72 -35.78
N LEU A 72 2.58 13.49 -34.71
CA LEU A 72 1.41 14.29 -34.37
C LEU A 72 1.51 15.73 -34.91
N GLY A 73 2.67 16.10 -35.47
CA GLY A 73 2.93 17.44 -36.01
C GLY A 73 2.27 17.67 -37.35
N LYS A 74 2.40 18.90 -37.85
CA LYS A 74 1.94 19.33 -39.19
C LYS A 74 3.03 19.21 -40.25
N GLU A 75 4.27 18.95 -39.83
CA GLU A 75 5.44 18.80 -40.69
C GLU A 75 5.96 17.37 -40.71
N PRO A 76 6.70 16.96 -41.76
CA PRO A 76 7.33 15.65 -41.81
C PRO A 76 8.35 15.48 -40.66
N LEU A 77 8.25 14.39 -39.90
CA LEU A 77 9.17 14.05 -38.80
C LEU A 77 10.31 13.19 -39.34
N VAL A 78 11.53 13.65 -39.21
CA VAL A 78 12.73 12.87 -39.61
C VAL A 78 13.29 12.17 -38.35
N VAL A 79 13.23 10.85 -38.31
CA VAL A 79 13.87 10.04 -37.27
C VAL A 79 15.28 9.70 -37.70
N SER A 80 16.27 10.30 -37.07
CA SER A 80 17.69 10.14 -37.41
C SER A 80 18.35 8.94 -36.76
N ARG A 81 17.93 8.59 -35.53
CA ARG A 81 18.53 7.51 -34.75
C ARG A 81 17.50 6.84 -33.84
N ILE A 82 17.62 5.53 -33.71
CA ILE A 82 16.97 4.73 -32.67
C ILE A 82 18.09 3.99 -31.91
N ALA A 83 18.31 4.36 -30.67
CA ALA A 83 19.32 3.75 -29.81
C ALA A 83 18.65 3.04 -28.65
N VAL A 84 19.26 1.95 -28.20
CA VAL A 84 18.85 1.25 -26.99
C VAL A 84 19.91 1.50 -25.95
N ARG A 85 19.50 2.04 -24.81
CA ARG A 85 20.35 2.28 -23.65
C ARG A 85 19.93 1.34 -22.54
N GLY A 86 20.82 0.46 -22.10
CA GLY A 86 20.70 -0.24 -20.81
C GLY A 86 21.04 0.75 -19.70
N ASP A 87 20.56 0.49 -18.49
CA ASP A 87 20.92 1.30 -17.33
C ASP A 87 22.44 1.14 -17.09
N ALA A 88 23.20 2.22 -17.28
CA ALA A 88 24.66 2.21 -17.15
C ALA A 88 25.14 1.98 -15.70
N ALA A 89 24.24 2.05 -14.74
CA ALA A 89 24.52 1.82 -13.32
C ALA A 89 24.30 0.36 -12.90
N ASP A 90 23.69 -0.49 -13.74
CA ASP A 90 23.47 -1.91 -13.41
C ASP A 90 24.53 -2.78 -14.10
N PRO A 91 25.44 -3.42 -13.35
CA PRO A 91 26.37 -4.42 -13.89
C PRO A 91 25.66 -5.67 -14.47
N ARG A 92 24.34 -5.77 -14.31
CA ARG A 92 23.46 -6.78 -14.88
C ARG A 92 22.75 -6.30 -16.15
N ALA A 93 23.08 -5.11 -16.66
CA ALA A 93 22.48 -4.58 -17.88
C ALA A 93 22.66 -5.59 -19.04
N PRO A 94 21.58 -5.91 -19.76
CA PRO A 94 21.63 -6.93 -20.78
C PRO A 94 22.53 -6.48 -21.94
N PRO A 95 23.47 -7.29 -22.37
CA PRO A 95 24.51 -6.88 -23.30
C PRO A 95 24.04 -6.61 -24.73
N LYS A 96 22.80 -6.91 -25.14
CA LYS A 96 22.39 -6.70 -26.54
C LYS A 96 20.87 -6.67 -26.72
N LEU A 97 20.22 -5.56 -26.37
CA LEU A 97 18.93 -5.25 -26.94
C LEU A 97 19.15 -4.60 -28.30
N GLY A 98 18.68 -5.20 -29.36
CA GLY A 98 18.75 -4.67 -30.74
C GLY A 98 17.41 -4.01 -31.12
N ALA A 99 17.46 -2.82 -31.70
CA ALA A 99 16.33 -2.21 -32.36
C ALA A 99 16.49 -2.31 -33.88
N ARG A 100 15.53 -2.91 -34.57
CA ARG A 100 15.50 -2.98 -36.04
C ARG A 100 14.19 -2.40 -36.53
N MET A 101 14.25 -1.57 -37.59
CA MET A 101 13.05 -1.15 -38.32
C MET A 101 12.60 -2.29 -39.24
N ALA A 102 11.31 -2.63 -39.22
CA ALA A 102 10.80 -3.77 -39.98
C ALA A 102 10.95 -3.58 -41.50
N ASP A 103 10.87 -2.32 -42.03
CA ASP A 103 10.84 -2.05 -43.46
C ASP A 103 11.58 -0.76 -43.90
N ALA A 104 12.50 -0.20 -43.11
CA ALA A 104 13.15 1.04 -43.50
C ALA A 104 14.57 1.22 -42.94
N VAL A 105 15.41 1.91 -43.71
CA VAL A 105 16.76 2.33 -43.32
C VAL A 105 16.67 3.74 -42.71
N LEU A 106 17.39 4.00 -41.62
CA LEU A 106 17.52 5.36 -41.06
C LEU A 106 18.44 6.22 -41.89
N PRO A 107 18.18 7.52 -42.06
CA PRO A 107 17.08 8.32 -41.48
C PRO A 107 15.70 8.06 -42.12
N LEU A 108 14.66 8.03 -41.32
CA LEU A 108 13.29 7.75 -41.76
C LEU A 108 12.42 8.99 -41.68
N VAL A 109 11.70 9.30 -42.75
CA VAL A 109 10.72 10.40 -42.77
C VAL A 109 9.33 9.86 -42.54
N ILE A 110 8.63 10.39 -41.54
CA ILE A 110 7.24 10.04 -41.19
C ILE A 110 6.36 11.25 -41.54
N PRO A 111 5.43 11.13 -42.50
CA PRO A 111 4.52 12.19 -42.85
C PRO A 111 3.60 12.60 -41.72
N PRO A 112 3.03 13.81 -41.69
CA PRO A 112 2.07 14.26 -40.68
C PRO A 112 0.90 13.29 -40.50
N GLY A 113 0.55 13.00 -39.24
CA GLY A 113 -0.56 12.11 -38.91
C GLY A 113 -0.31 10.63 -39.20
N GLN A 114 0.87 10.23 -39.67
CA GLN A 114 1.23 8.83 -39.91
C GLN A 114 2.10 8.26 -38.78
N SER A 115 2.18 6.92 -38.74
CA SER A 115 3.02 6.18 -37.80
C SER A 115 3.86 5.13 -38.52
N LYS A 116 5.01 4.81 -37.95
CA LYS A 116 5.88 3.72 -38.37
C LYS A 116 6.25 2.82 -37.22
N LYS A 117 6.41 1.52 -37.46
CA LYS A 117 6.73 0.51 -36.46
C LYS A 117 8.22 0.20 -36.47
N ALA A 118 8.82 0.14 -35.29
CA ALA A 118 10.14 -0.40 -35.06
C ALA A 118 10.02 -1.71 -34.27
N LEU A 119 10.66 -2.76 -34.74
CA LEU A 119 10.72 -4.04 -34.04
C LEU A 119 11.89 -4.02 -33.05
N LEU A 120 11.62 -4.29 -31.79
CA LEU A 120 12.61 -4.47 -30.76
C LEU A 120 12.83 -5.97 -30.54
N GLN A 121 14.07 -6.42 -30.62
CA GLN A 121 14.44 -7.80 -30.42
C GLN A 121 15.54 -7.90 -29.39
N TRP A 122 15.37 -8.78 -28.40
CA TRP A 122 16.35 -9.10 -27.38
C TRP A 122 16.56 -10.61 -27.28
N ALA A 123 17.82 -11.00 -27.37
CA ALA A 123 18.24 -12.36 -27.14
C ALA A 123 19.11 -12.41 -25.89
N PRO A 124 18.62 -12.91 -24.74
CA PRO A 124 19.40 -13.04 -23.53
C PRO A 124 20.54 -14.04 -23.72
N GLU A 125 21.70 -13.78 -23.11
CA GLU A 125 22.79 -14.75 -23.11
C GLU A 125 22.40 -16.00 -22.30
N ARG A 126 22.71 -17.17 -22.82
CA ARG A 126 22.43 -18.44 -22.16
C ARG A 126 23.14 -18.49 -20.79
N GLY A 127 22.37 -18.70 -19.72
CA GLY A 127 22.89 -18.84 -18.35
C GLY A 127 22.74 -17.59 -17.46
N VAL A 128 22.32 -16.45 -17.99
CA VAL A 128 22.01 -15.26 -17.18
C VAL A 128 20.64 -15.43 -16.53
N ARG A 129 20.58 -15.52 -15.21
CA ARG A 129 19.33 -15.60 -14.42
C ARG A 129 18.81 -14.20 -14.10
N LEU A 130 18.46 -13.42 -15.11
CA LEU A 130 17.78 -12.16 -14.95
C LEU A 130 16.26 -12.44 -14.88
N GLN A 131 15.63 -12.06 -13.78
CA GLN A 131 14.18 -12.19 -13.62
C GLN A 131 13.42 -11.15 -14.45
N GLN A 132 13.97 -9.96 -14.62
CA GLN A 132 13.36 -8.86 -15.36
C GLN A 132 14.42 -8.06 -16.13
N LEU A 133 14.06 -7.64 -17.35
CA LEU A 133 14.85 -6.73 -18.18
C LEU A 133 14.18 -5.35 -18.15
N PHE A 134 14.99 -4.33 -17.90
CA PHE A 134 14.62 -2.94 -18.04
C PHE A 134 15.67 -2.26 -18.93
N ALA A 135 15.20 -1.58 -19.98
CA ALA A 135 16.02 -0.85 -20.90
C ALA A 135 15.24 0.35 -21.46
N HIS A 136 15.91 1.26 -22.17
CA HIS A 136 15.29 2.41 -22.78
C HIS A 136 15.56 2.40 -24.27
N VAL A 137 14.55 2.73 -25.07
CA VAL A 137 14.72 3.09 -26.46
C VAL A 137 14.67 4.60 -26.56
N ILE A 138 15.73 5.19 -27.08
CA ILE A 138 15.84 6.63 -27.35
C ILE A 138 15.66 6.83 -28.84
N VAL A 139 14.66 7.60 -29.21
CA VAL A 139 14.38 8.01 -30.61
C VAL A 139 14.81 9.45 -30.74
N THR A 140 15.84 9.69 -31.59
CA THR A 140 16.31 11.03 -31.95
C THR A 140 15.61 11.48 -33.22
N SER A 141 14.97 12.64 -33.17
CA SER A 141 14.18 13.15 -34.28
C SER A 141 14.45 14.63 -34.58
N SER A 142 13.92 15.11 -35.70
CA SER A 142 13.96 16.53 -36.12
C SER A 142 12.94 17.42 -35.38
N ASP A 143 12.26 16.92 -34.34
CA ASP A 143 11.33 17.72 -33.56
C ASP A 143 12.08 18.79 -32.76
N GLU A 144 11.81 20.07 -33.01
CA GLU A 144 12.47 21.19 -32.32
C GLU A 144 12.17 21.27 -30.83
N GLN A 145 11.07 20.65 -30.37
CA GLN A 145 10.65 20.67 -28.94
C GLN A 145 11.06 19.42 -28.19
N SER A 146 11.26 18.30 -28.86
CA SER A 146 11.54 17.00 -28.28
C SER A 146 12.50 16.23 -29.20
N GLY A 147 13.71 16.75 -29.39
CA GLY A 147 14.72 16.15 -30.29
C GLY A 147 15.06 14.70 -29.91
N GLU A 148 15.01 14.36 -28.62
CA GLU A 148 15.16 13.01 -28.10
C GLU A 148 13.96 12.64 -27.23
N VAL A 149 13.32 11.51 -27.52
CA VAL A 149 12.22 10.94 -26.72
C VAL A 149 12.59 9.53 -26.33
N ALA A 150 12.56 9.25 -25.03
CA ALA A 150 12.85 7.93 -24.47
C ALA A 150 11.56 7.17 -24.13
N MET A 151 11.55 5.86 -24.38
CA MET A 151 10.49 4.96 -23.96
C MET A 151 11.12 3.73 -23.29
N GLY A 152 10.60 3.35 -22.12
CA GLY A 152 11.02 2.17 -21.41
C GLY A 152 10.71 0.88 -22.18
N VAL A 153 11.58 -0.12 -22.04
CA VAL A 153 11.38 -1.48 -22.55
C VAL A 153 11.50 -2.43 -21.38
N ARG A 154 10.55 -3.37 -21.27
CA ARG A 154 10.59 -4.40 -20.26
C ARG A 154 10.42 -5.78 -20.87
N ALA A 155 11.12 -6.75 -20.30
CA ALA A 155 10.90 -8.16 -20.57
C ALA A 155 10.99 -8.94 -19.26
N GLN A 156 10.17 -9.96 -19.13
CA GLN A 156 10.24 -10.90 -18.03
C GLN A 156 10.86 -12.19 -18.56
N VAL A 157 12.07 -12.50 -18.09
CA VAL A 157 12.74 -13.75 -18.44
C VAL A 157 12.20 -14.84 -17.53
N PRO A 158 11.75 -16.00 -18.05
CA PRO A 158 11.37 -17.12 -17.22
C PRO A 158 12.54 -17.54 -16.30
N GLY A 159 12.35 -17.43 -15.00
CA GLY A 159 13.30 -17.93 -14.02
C GLY A 159 13.11 -19.42 -13.76
N TRP A 160 13.48 -19.89 -12.55
CA TRP A 160 13.38 -21.29 -12.18
C TRP A 160 11.94 -21.81 -11.99
N LEU A 161 10.94 -20.91 -11.84
CA LEU A 161 9.52 -21.28 -11.78
C LEU A 161 8.87 -21.39 -13.17
N GLY A 162 9.61 -21.06 -14.25
CA GLY A 162 9.13 -21.19 -15.62
C GLY A 162 7.83 -20.43 -15.91
N PRO A 163 6.80 -21.06 -16.52
CA PRO A 163 5.56 -20.37 -16.90
C PRO A 163 4.74 -19.84 -15.70
N ILE A 164 5.00 -20.33 -14.48
CA ILE A 164 4.33 -19.87 -13.25
C ILE A 164 4.73 -18.42 -12.92
N GLU A 165 5.91 -17.96 -13.31
CA GLU A 165 6.38 -16.60 -13.01
C GLU A 165 5.54 -15.52 -13.66
N GLY A 166 4.99 -15.76 -14.84
CA GLY A 166 4.06 -14.85 -15.51
C GLY A 166 2.74 -14.62 -14.77
N HIS A 167 2.46 -15.41 -13.72
CA HIS A 167 1.20 -15.41 -12.97
C HIS A 167 1.41 -15.39 -11.45
N VAL A 168 2.56 -14.93 -10.96
CA VAL A 168 2.92 -14.95 -9.53
C VAL A 168 1.96 -14.13 -8.69
N LEU A 169 1.53 -12.96 -9.17
CA LEU A 169 0.59 -12.10 -8.44
C LEU A 169 -0.82 -12.72 -8.42
N SER A 170 -1.26 -13.26 -9.55
CA SER A 170 -2.53 -14.01 -9.62
C SER A 170 -2.53 -15.22 -8.70
N LEU A 171 -1.41 -15.95 -8.59
CA LEU A 171 -1.27 -17.09 -7.68
C LEU A 171 -1.27 -16.63 -6.21
N LEU A 172 -0.61 -15.53 -5.91
CA LEU A 172 -0.55 -14.94 -4.57
C LEU A 172 -1.94 -14.57 -4.05
N ILE A 173 -2.84 -14.15 -4.95
CA ILE A 173 -4.25 -13.86 -4.66
C ILE A 173 -5.10 -15.13 -4.70
N GLY A 174 -4.88 -15.99 -5.69
CA GLY A 174 -5.69 -17.16 -5.98
C GLY A 174 -5.53 -18.30 -4.97
N ILE A 175 -4.31 -18.53 -4.45
CA ILE A 175 -4.06 -19.64 -3.51
C ILE A 175 -4.88 -19.52 -2.22
N PRO A 176 -4.97 -18.38 -1.53
CA PRO A 176 -5.86 -18.26 -0.38
C PRO A 176 -7.34 -18.41 -0.75
N LEU A 177 -7.78 -17.92 -1.91
CA LEU A 177 -9.17 -18.12 -2.38
C LEU A 177 -9.48 -19.59 -2.64
N LEU A 178 -8.55 -20.31 -3.27
CA LEU A 178 -8.66 -21.76 -3.43
C LEU A 178 -8.69 -22.47 -2.07
N GLY A 179 -7.87 -22.05 -1.12
CA GLY A 179 -7.91 -22.53 0.25
C GLY A 179 -9.28 -22.32 0.90
N ALA A 180 -9.89 -21.14 0.74
CA ALA A 180 -11.24 -20.86 1.20
C ALA A 180 -12.28 -21.79 0.56
N ALA A 181 -12.22 -21.99 -0.75
CA ALA A 181 -13.11 -22.91 -1.48
C ALA A 181 -12.92 -24.36 -1.01
N ILE A 182 -11.67 -24.82 -0.81
CA ILE A 182 -11.36 -26.16 -0.31
C ILE A 182 -11.93 -26.36 1.10
N THR A 183 -11.86 -25.38 2.00
CA THR A 183 -12.44 -25.52 3.35
C THR A 183 -13.96 -25.74 3.30
N PHE A 184 -14.67 -25.02 2.42
CA PHE A 184 -16.11 -25.25 2.21
C PHE A 184 -16.42 -26.59 1.57
N LEU A 185 -15.65 -27.00 0.57
CA LEU A 185 -15.82 -28.29 -0.11
C LEU A 185 -15.62 -29.44 0.85
N LEU A 186 -14.57 -29.44 1.66
CA LEU A 186 -14.30 -30.49 2.64
C LEU A 186 -15.42 -30.61 3.68
N ARG A 187 -15.99 -29.46 4.11
CA ARG A 187 -17.17 -29.46 4.96
C ARG A 187 -18.41 -30.05 4.29
N ALA A 188 -18.65 -29.72 3.02
CA ALA A 188 -19.76 -30.27 2.22
C ALA A 188 -19.62 -31.79 2.04
N LEU A 189 -18.39 -32.31 1.93
CA LEU A 189 -18.05 -33.72 1.86
C LEU A 189 -18.11 -34.46 3.23
N GLY A 190 -18.65 -33.81 4.26
CA GLY A 190 -18.87 -34.40 5.57
C GLY A 190 -17.71 -34.33 6.56
N ARG A 191 -16.57 -33.75 6.20
CA ARG A 191 -15.49 -33.47 7.15
C ARG A 191 -15.87 -32.29 8.06
N ARG A 192 -16.10 -32.58 9.35
CA ARG A 192 -16.53 -31.60 10.35
C ARG A 192 -15.50 -31.35 11.46
N ASP A 193 -14.26 -31.81 11.25
CA ASP A 193 -13.17 -31.58 12.18
C ASP A 193 -12.68 -30.13 12.12
N ASP A 194 -12.24 -29.58 13.25
CA ASP A 194 -11.73 -28.19 13.34
C ASP A 194 -10.27 -28.08 12.89
N LYS A 195 -9.53 -29.18 12.78
CA LYS A 195 -8.11 -29.18 12.43
C LYS A 195 -7.87 -29.00 10.93
N THR A 196 -8.72 -29.59 10.09
CA THR A 196 -8.55 -29.54 8.62
C THR A 196 -8.64 -28.11 8.06
N PRO A 197 -9.65 -27.26 8.40
CA PRO A 197 -9.69 -25.88 7.96
C PRO A 197 -8.47 -25.07 8.39
N HIS A 198 -7.98 -25.29 9.60
CA HIS A 198 -6.77 -24.63 10.09
C HIS A 198 -5.53 -25.05 9.28
N LEU A 199 -5.35 -26.34 9.01
CA LEU A 199 -4.23 -26.86 8.23
C LEU A 199 -4.23 -26.29 6.80
N VAL A 200 -5.40 -26.30 6.12
CA VAL A 200 -5.56 -25.70 4.79
C VAL A 200 -5.18 -24.23 4.81
N THR A 201 -5.61 -23.50 5.84
CA THR A 201 -5.28 -22.06 6.00
C THR A 201 -3.78 -21.86 6.18
N VAL A 202 -3.14 -22.63 7.05
CA VAL A 202 -1.69 -22.52 7.28
C VAL A 202 -0.91 -22.81 6.01
N ILE A 203 -1.25 -23.87 5.26
CA ILE A 203 -0.58 -24.21 4.00
C ILE A 203 -0.78 -23.11 2.96
N ALA A 204 -2.01 -22.63 2.75
CA ALA A 204 -2.31 -21.58 1.79
C ALA A 204 -1.55 -20.29 2.09
N LEU A 205 -1.52 -19.86 3.36
CA LEU A 205 -0.83 -18.64 3.77
C LEU A 205 0.70 -18.80 3.80
N ALA A 206 1.22 -19.98 4.12
CA ALA A 206 2.65 -20.27 3.99
C ALA A 206 3.11 -20.14 2.55
N THR A 207 2.33 -20.70 1.60
CA THR A 207 2.61 -20.60 0.16
C THR A 207 2.50 -19.14 -0.31
N GLN A 208 1.47 -18.40 0.12
CA GLN A 208 1.32 -16.97 -0.17
C GLN A 208 2.52 -16.17 0.35
N CYS A 209 2.97 -16.43 1.58
CA CYS A 209 4.13 -15.78 2.18
C CYS A 209 5.42 -16.09 1.38
N ALA A 210 5.62 -17.33 0.95
CA ALA A 210 6.75 -17.72 0.13
C ALA A 210 6.77 -16.99 -1.22
N LEU A 211 5.61 -16.86 -1.87
CA LEU A 211 5.46 -16.08 -3.10
C LEU A 211 5.72 -14.58 -2.87
N ALA A 212 5.25 -14.02 -1.74
CA ALA A 212 5.52 -12.63 -1.39
C ALA A 212 7.01 -12.37 -1.13
N ILE A 213 7.72 -13.31 -0.51
CA ILE A 213 9.19 -13.27 -0.36
C ILE A 213 9.87 -13.33 -1.73
N TYR A 214 9.39 -14.19 -2.62
CA TYR A 214 9.91 -14.30 -3.99
C TYR A 214 9.77 -12.97 -4.74
N VAL A 215 8.58 -12.35 -4.73
CA VAL A 215 8.32 -11.04 -5.35
C VAL A 215 9.22 -9.97 -4.76
N TYR A 216 9.32 -9.89 -3.44
CA TYR A 216 10.16 -8.89 -2.77
C TYR A 216 11.66 -9.04 -3.08
N ARG A 217 12.16 -10.27 -3.16
CA ARG A 217 13.54 -10.57 -3.54
C ARG A 217 13.86 -10.27 -5.00
N GLY A 218 12.89 -10.46 -5.88
CA GLY A 218 12.99 -10.16 -7.31
C GLY A 218 12.72 -8.70 -7.66
N PHE A 219 12.28 -7.88 -6.70
CA PHE A 219 12.00 -6.47 -6.92
C PHE A 219 13.30 -5.68 -7.10
N ALA A 220 13.47 -5.04 -8.26
CA ALA A 220 14.60 -4.18 -8.57
C ALA A 220 14.28 -2.72 -8.14
N PRO A 221 14.98 -2.19 -7.13
CA PRO A 221 14.68 -0.87 -6.56
C PRO A 221 15.01 0.30 -7.49
N ASP A 222 15.87 0.07 -8.48
CA ASP A 222 16.41 1.12 -9.36
C ASP A 222 15.48 1.44 -10.55
N VAL A 223 14.40 0.68 -10.73
CA VAL A 223 13.43 0.90 -11.81
C VAL A 223 12.50 2.04 -11.45
N SER A 224 12.60 3.13 -12.17
CA SER A 224 11.88 4.38 -11.94
C SER A 224 11.03 4.77 -13.16
N ARG A 225 9.96 5.53 -12.94
CA ARG A 225 9.17 6.16 -14.01
C ARG A 225 9.95 7.22 -14.77
N LEU A 226 10.95 7.83 -14.13
CA LEU A 226 11.84 8.83 -14.74
C LEU A 226 12.59 8.25 -15.94
N ASP A 227 12.84 6.95 -15.91
CA ASP A 227 13.53 6.25 -16.97
C ASP A 227 12.59 5.81 -18.11
N GLY A 228 11.38 6.36 -18.21
CA GLY A 228 10.41 5.99 -19.24
C GLY A 228 9.67 4.68 -18.96
N ASN A 229 9.90 4.05 -17.82
CA ASN A 229 9.16 2.88 -17.32
C ASN A 229 7.92 3.30 -16.52
N ASP A 230 7.00 2.35 -16.27
CA ASP A 230 5.85 2.59 -15.39
C ASP A 230 6.23 2.57 -13.89
N GLY A 231 7.45 2.18 -13.54
CA GLY A 231 7.87 1.88 -12.19
C GLY A 231 7.19 0.63 -11.62
N LEU A 232 6.64 -0.22 -12.48
CA LEU A 232 5.91 -1.44 -12.13
C LEU A 232 6.68 -2.68 -12.52
N GLN A 233 6.65 -3.69 -11.64
CA GLN A 233 7.32 -4.98 -11.84
C GLN A 233 6.33 -6.13 -11.63
N PHE A 234 6.68 -7.34 -12.10
CA PHE A 234 5.79 -8.52 -12.07
C PHE A 234 4.43 -8.25 -12.69
N VAL A 235 4.41 -7.58 -13.84
CA VAL A 235 3.17 -7.11 -14.46
C VAL A 235 2.39 -8.27 -15.08
N GLU A 236 1.13 -8.40 -14.66
CA GLU A 236 0.14 -9.31 -15.24
C GLU A 236 -1.01 -8.45 -15.78
N HIS A 237 -1.27 -8.53 -17.09
CA HIS A 237 -2.20 -7.63 -17.76
C HIS A 237 -3.08 -8.38 -18.75
N ALA A 238 -4.40 -8.32 -18.56
CA ALA A 238 -5.39 -8.93 -19.42
C ALA A 238 -6.69 -8.11 -19.45
N VAL A 239 -7.43 -8.16 -20.54
CA VAL A 239 -8.74 -7.50 -20.62
C VAL A 239 -9.76 -8.29 -19.80
N TRP A 240 -10.49 -7.58 -18.91
CA TRP A 240 -11.57 -8.16 -18.12
C TRP A 240 -12.94 -7.87 -18.72
N ILE A 241 -13.34 -6.58 -18.76
CA ILE A 241 -14.66 -6.18 -19.28
C ILE A 241 -14.45 -5.08 -20.33
N ARG A 242 -14.45 -5.46 -21.62
CA ARG A 242 -14.24 -4.55 -22.75
C ARG A 242 -15.22 -3.37 -22.77
N ALA A 243 -16.50 -3.64 -22.45
CA ALA A 243 -17.57 -2.63 -22.53
C ALA A 243 -17.32 -1.38 -21.67
N ILE A 244 -16.59 -1.53 -20.56
CA ILE A 244 -16.27 -0.45 -19.63
C ILE A 244 -14.77 -0.16 -19.56
N ALA A 245 -13.97 -0.79 -20.42
CA ALA A 245 -12.52 -0.66 -20.44
C ALA A 245 -11.84 -1.03 -19.09
N ALA A 246 -12.35 -2.06 -18.41
CA ALA A 246 -11.77 -2.60 -17.19
C ALA A 246 -10.82 -3.74 -17.52
N GLU A 247 -9.64 -3.73 -16.89
CA GLU A 247 -8.57 -4.69 -17.13
C GLU A 247 -8.16 -5.39 -15.83
N ILE A 248 -7.83 -6.68 -15.93
CA ILE A 248 -7.08 -7.36 -14.87
C ILE A 248 -5.63 -6.88 -15.04
N PHE A 249 -5.28 -5.86 -14.29
CA PHE A 249 -3.95 -5.27 -14.34
C PHE A 249 -3.34 -5.32 -12.94
N PHE A 250 -2.44 -6.27 -12.73
CA PHE A 250 -1.62 -6.38 -11.53
C PHE A 250 -0.21 -5.94 -11.81
N GLY A 251 0.43 -5.31 -10.83
CA GLY A 251 1.81 -4.89 -10.87
C GLY A 251 2.26 -4.42 -9.49
N VAL A 252 3.54 -4.54 -9.22
CA VAL A 252 4.14 -4.16 -7.93
C VAL A 252 5.01 -2.93 -8.12
N ASP A 253 4.74 -1.89 -7.33
CA ASP A 253 5.60 -0.71 -7.16
C ASP A 253 6.35 -0.77 -5.83
N GLY A 254 7.23 0.19 -5.55
CA GLY A 254 7.98 0.21 -4.30
C GLY A 254 7.12 0.34 -3.04
N THR A 255 5.94 0.98 -3.14
CA THR A 255 4.96 1.00 -2.04
C THR A 255 4.38 -0.39 -1.81
N GLY A 256 4.02 -1.08 -2.89
CA GLY A 256 3.41 -2.41 -2.86
C GLY A 256 4.37 -3.51 -2.42
N ALA A 257 5.64 -3.48 -2.83
CA ALA A 257 6.59 -4.56 -2.60
C ALA A 257 6.78 -4.90 -1.11
N ALA A 258 7.14 -3.90 -0.30
CA ALA A 258 7.32 -4.07 1.15
C ALA A 258 6.00 -4.35 1.87
N ALA A 259 4.92 -3.67 1.46
CA ALA A 259 3.58 -3.85 2.03
C ALA A 259 3.03 -5.26 1.78
N LEU A 260 3.23 -5.81 0.57
CA LEU A 260 2.83 -7.16 0.17
C LEU A 260 3.52 -8.21 1.04
N LEU A 261 4.85 -8.09 1.20
CA LEU A 261 5.63 -9.00 2.04
C LEU A 261 5.12 -8.98 3.48
N VAL A 262 5.01 -7.78 4.07
CA VAL A 262 4.65 -7.64 5.49
C VAL A 262 3.22 -8.09 5.76
N THR A 263 2.25 -7.73 4.92
CA THR A 263 0.85 -8.14 5.12
C THR A 263 0.67 -9.65 4.97
N SER A 264 1.34 -10.28 4.00
CA SER A 264 1.33 -11.74 3.82
C SER A 264 1.98 -12.46 5.00
N LEU A 265 3.11 -11.93 5.49
CA LEU A 265 3.82 -12.49 6.64
C LEU A 265 2.99 -12.38 7.92
N VAL A 266 2.39 -11.22 8.19
CA VAL A 266 1.51 -11.01 9.35
C VAL A 266 0.30 -11.94 9.28
N GLY A 267 -0.34 -12.07 8.10
CA GLY A 267 -1.47 -12.98 7.90
C GLY A 267 -1.10 -14.44 8.20
N PHE A 268 0.06 -14.88 7.77
CA PHE A 268 0.56 -16.22 8.05
C PHE A 268 0.93 -16.42 9.51
N LEU A 269 1.75 -15.54 10.08
CA LEU A 269 2.24 -15.70 11.44
C LEU A 269 1.13 -15.56 12.48
N ALA A 270 0.18 -14.64 12.30
CA ALA A 270 -0.89 -14.42 13.26
C ALA A 270 -1.85 -15.60 13.43
N ILE A 271 -2.04 -16.43 12.38
CA ILE A 271 -2.96 -17.60 12.46
C ILE A 271 -2.31 -18.83 13.09
N LEU A 272 -0.97 -18.92 13.14
CA LEU A 272 -0.27 -20.11 13.62
C LEU A 272 -0.62 -20.51 15.06
N PRO A 273 -0.70 -19.61 16.06
CA PRO A 273 -1.04 -19.96 17.42
C PRO A 273 -2.54 -20.27 17.62
N GLU A 274 -3.43 -19.85 16.73
CA GLU A 274 -4.87 -19.96 16.92
C GLU A 274 -5.38 -21.38 16.70
N ARG A 275 -5.84 -22.05 17.75
CA ARG A 275 -6.33 -23.46 17.71
C ARG A 275 -7.83 -23.59 17.84
N THR A 276 -8.42 -22.76 18.66
CA THR A 276 -9.78 -22.96 19.12
C THR A 276 -10.65 -21.78 18.73
N ILE A 277 -11.42 -21.97 17.68
CA ILE A 277 -12.46 -21.04 17.29
C ILE A 277 -13.77 -21.62 17.82
N PRO A 278 -14.42 -20.96 18.78
CA PRO A 278 -15.53 -21.57 19.55
C PRO A 278 -16.73 -22.00 18.71
N ARG A 279 -16.89 -21.43 17.50
CA ARG A 279 -18.04 -21.74 16.62
C ARG A 279 -17.69 -21.51 15.16
N GLY A 280 -18.06 -22.46 14.30
CA GLY A 280 -18.03 -22.28 12.83
C GLY A 280 -16.63 -22.11 12.24
N THR A 281 -15.69 -22.95 12.64
CA THR A 281 -14.28 -22.94 12.25
C THR A 281 -14.07 -22.81 10.74
N THR A 282 -14.83 -23.54 9.93
CA THR A 282 -14.79 -23.47 8.47
C THR A 282 -15.07 -22.06 7.96
N GLY A 283 -16.15 -21.43 8.47
CA GLY A 283 -16.53 -20.06 8.04
C GLY A 283 -15.47 -19.03 8.43
N TYR A 284 -14.88 -19.16 9.61
CA TYR A 284 -13.79 -18.32 10.05
C TYR A 284 -12.58 -18.38 9.12
N HIS A 285 -12.07 -19.59 8.90
CA HIS A 285 -10.90 -19.81 8.06
C HIS A 285 -11.12 -19.36 6.61
N ALA A 286 -12.32 -19.61 6.07
CA ALA A 286 -12.67 -19.16 4.73
C ALA A 286 -12.71 -17.61 4.65
N ALA A 287 -13.31 -16.92 5.61
CA ALA A 287 -13.34 -15.47 5.65
C ALA A 287 -11.94 -14.88 5.90
N TYR A 288 -11.12 -15.53 6.72
CA TYR A 288 -9.72 -15.14 6.96
C TYR A 288 -8.88 -15.25 5.68
N LEU A 289 -9.00 -16.37 4.95
CA LEU A 289 -8.33 -16.58 3.67
C LEU A 289 -8.82 -15.60 2.60
N THR A 290 -10.11 -15.26 2.60
CA THR A 290 -10.66 -14.24 1.68
C THR A 290 -10.08 -12.86 1.98
N LEU A 291 -9.93 -12.48 3.26
CA LEU A 291 -9.25 -11.25 3.66
C LEU A 291 -7.78 -11.27 3.22
N ALA A 292 -7.08 -12.38 3.49
CA ALA A 292 -5.68 -12.56 3.12
C ALA A 292 -5.43 -12.54 1.61
N ALA A 293 -6.42 -12.90 0.78
CA ALA A 293 -6.38 -12.77 -0.68
C ALA A 293 -6.70 -11.34 -1.15
N ALA A 294 -7.69 -10.71 -0.52
CA ALA A 294 -8.16 -9.38 -0.94
C ALA A 294 -7.09 -8.29 -0.73
N VAL A 295 -6.27 -8.43 0.33
CA VAL A 295 -5.22 -7.45 0.63
C VAL A 295 -4.16 -7.40 -0.47
N PRO A 296 -3.47 -8.49 -0.83
CA PRO A 296 -2.57 -8.49 -1.98
C PRO A 296 -3.25 -8.08 -3.28
N GLY A 297 -4.52 -8.48 -3.48
CA GLY A 297 -5.31 -8.05 -4.63
C GLY A 297 -5.39 -6.52 -4.74
N ALA A 298 -5.69 -5.83 -3.63
CA ALA A 298 -5.69 -4.36 -3.60
C ALA A 298 -4.28 -3.78 -3.74
N LEU A 299 -3.27 -4.36 -3.08
CA LEU A 299 -1.89 -3.87 -3.13
C LEU A 299 -1.23 -4.01 -4.51
N CYS A 300 -1.60 -5.02 -5.28
CA CYS A 300 -1.09 -5.26 -6.64
C CYS A 300 -1.95 -4.63 -7.74
N ALA A 301 -3.21 -4.21 -7.45
CA ALA A 301 -4.10 -3.64 -8.44
C ALA A 301 -3.54 -2.34 -9.03
N GLN A 302 -3.40 -2.30 -10.36
CA GLN A 302 -3.04 -1.13 -11.15
C GLN A 302 -4.21 -0.64 -12.02
N ASP A 303 -5.36 -1.29 -11.92
CA ASP A 303 -6.66 -0.83 -12.42
C ASP A 303 -7.47 -0.31 -11.24
N GLY A 304 -8.02 0.91 -11.37
CA GLY A 304 -8.75 1.58 -10.29
C GLY A 304 -10.04 0.85 -9.88
N LEU A 305 -10.75 0.21 -10.83
CA LEU A 305 -11.93 -0.59 -10.52
C LEU A 305 -11.56 -1.85 -9.76
N LEU A 306 -10.48 -2.52 -10.18
CA LEU A 306 -9.94 -3.69 -9.51
C LEU A 306 -9.47 -3.37 -8.08
N PHE A 307 -8.83 -2.21 -7.88
CA PHE A 307 -8.45 -1.70 -6.56
C PHE A 307 -9.66 -1.52 -5.63
N VAL A 308 -10.73 -0.88 -6.14
CA VAL A 308 -11.98 -0.70 -5.39
C VAL A 308 -12.64 -2.03 -5.06
N LEU A 309 -12.66 -2.99 -6.00
CA LEU A 309 -13.21 -4.33 -5.80
C LEU A 309 -12.50 -5.06 -4.65
N PHE A 310 -11.17 -5.17 -4.70
CA PHE A 310 -10.42 -5.87 -3.66
C PHE A 310 -10.49 -5.15 -2.31
N THR A 311 -10.52 -3.82 -2.30
CA THR A 311 -10.76 -3.03 -1.08
C THR A 311 -12.13 -3.36 -0.47
N SER A 312 -13.17 -3.50 -1.31
CA SER A 312 -14.52 -3.88 -0.89
C SER A 312 -14.54 -5.27 -0.26
N ILE A 313 -13.88 -6.24 -0.90
CA ILE A 313 -13.77 -7.62 -0.39
C ILE A 313 -13.01 -7.64 0.94
N ALA A 314 -11.94 -6.84 1.09
CA ALA A 314 -11.17 -6.76 2.32
C ALA A 314 -12.02 -6.22 3.49
N ILE A 315 -12.78 -5.13 3.27
CA ILE A 315 -13.67 -4.55 4.28
C ILE A 315 -14.79 -5.51 4.65
N LEU A 316 -15.42 -6.15 3.66
CA LEU A 316 -16.47 -7.13 3.88
C LEU A 316 -15.97 -8.31 4.71
N SER A 317 -14.84 -8.90 4.32
CA SER A 317 -14.25 -10.04 5.02
C SER A 317 -13.86 -9.68 6.46
N ALA A 318 -13.22 -8.52 6.67
CA ALA A 318 -12.90 -8.01 8.00
C ALA A 318 -14.16 -7.79 8.85
N THR A 319 -15.22 -7.22 8.26
CA THR A 319 -16.52 -7.02 8.93
C THR A 319 -17.16 -8.34 9.35
N VAL A 320 -17.16 -9.34 8.46
CA VAL A 320 -17.68 -10.68 8.72
C VAL A 320 -16.87 -11.37 9.84
N LEU A 321 -15.55 -11.29 9.80
CA LEU A 321 -14.68 -11.86 10.82
C LEU A 321 -14.93 -11.24 12.21
N VAL A 322 -14.98 -9.92 12.29
CA VAL A 322 -15.24 -9.21 13.55
C VAL A 322 -16.67 -9.47 14.05
N GLY A 323 -17.66 -9.39 13.19
CA GLY A 323 -19.08 -9.57 13.57
C GLY A 323 -19.46 -11.01 13.91
N GLY A 324 -18.82 -11.98 13.23
CA GLY A 324 -19.09 -13.40 13.45
C GLY A 324 -18.39 -13.98 14.68
N TRP A 325 -17.11 -13.68 14.83
CA TRP A 325 -16.25 -14.34 15.83
C TRP A 325 -15.63 -13.40 16.87
N GLY A 326 -15.98 -12.13 16.88
CA GLY A 326 -15.51 -11.15 17.86
C GLY A 326 -16.10 -11.35 19.25
N GLY A 327 -15.67 -10.50 20.18
CA GLY A 327 -16.08 -10.48 21.58
C GLY A 327 -17.52 -10.05 21.83
N THR A 328 -17.78 -9.54 23.01
CA THR A 328 -19.13 -9.20 23.49
C THR A 328 -19.80 -8.09 22.70
N ASN A 329 -19.06 -7.07 22.29
CA ASN A 329 -19.55 -5.91 21.55
C ASN A 329 -19.25 -6.00 20.02
N ARG A 330 -18.99 -7.21 19.51
CA ARG A 330 -18.62 -7.47 18.12
C ARG A 330 -19.55 -6.85 17.08
N ARG A 331 -20.87 -6.85 17.32
CA ARG A 331 -21.86 -6.27 16.40
C ARG A 331 -21.66 -4.77 16.22
N ALA A 332 -21.45 -4.05 17.31
CA ALA A 332 -21.21 -2.61 17.26
C ALA A 332 -19.86 -2.27 16.56
N ALA A 333 -18.82 -3.07 16.81
CA ALA A 333 -17.53 -2.92 16.15
C ALA A 333 -17.64 -3.20 14.64
N ALA A 334 -18.26 -4.31 14.25
CA ALA A 334 -18.47 -4.69 12.85
C ALA A 334 -19.35 -3.66 12.11
N THR A 335 -20.43 -3.17 12.74
CA THR A 335 -21.30 -2.13 12.12
C THR A 335 -20.53 -0.83 11.86
N LYS A 336 -19.67 -0.40 12.80
CA LYS A 336 -18.84 0.80 12.59
C LYS A 336 -17.86 0.60 11.42
N LEU A 337 -17.20 -0.55 11.36
CA LEU A 337 -16.31 -0.89 10.27
C LEU A 337 -17.06 -0.95 8.93
N ALA A 338 -18.20 -1.64 8.88
CA ALA A 338 -19.02 -1.75 7.69
C ALA A 338 -19.48 -0.38 7.18
N LEU A 339 -20.04 0.48 8.05
CA LEU A 339 -20.55 1.79 7.66
C LEU A 339 -19.44 2.69 7.13
N LEU A 340 -18.36 2.87 7.89
CA LEU A 340 -17.25 3.72 7.48
C LEU A 340 -16.51 3.14 6.28
N GLY A 341 -16.30 1.83 6.26
CA GLY A 341 -15.66 1.14 5.14
C GLY A 341 -16.47 1.25 3.84
N THR A 342 -17.80 1.10 3.91
CA THR A 342 -18.68 1.29 2.73
C THR A 342 -18.60 2.74 2.22
N VAL A 343 -18.58 3.73 3.12
CA VAL A 343 -18.37 5.13 2.72
C VAL A 343 -17.04 5.30 1.99
N ALA A 344 -15.95 4.72 2.51
CA ALA A 344 -14.66 4.81 1.84
C ALA A 344 -14.66 4.18 0.44
N VAL A 345 -15.28 3.01 0.29
CA VAL A 345 -15.40 2.30 -1.01
C VAL A 345 -16.20 3.14 -2.01
N VAL A 346 -17.35 3.68 -1.59
CA VAL A 346 -18.21 4.51 -2.46
C VAL A 346 -17.47 5.76 -2.92
N LEU A 347 -16.75 6.44 -2.01
CA LEU A 347 -15.98 7.64 -2.35
C LEU A 347 -14.85 7.33 -3.31
N LEU A 348 -14.11 6.22 -3.10
CA LEU A 348 -13.07 5.76 -4.03
C LEU A 348 -13.66 5.42 -5.40
N PHE A 349 -14.77 4.68 -5.42
CA PHE A 349 -15.43 4.30 -6.67
C PHE A 349 -15.86 5.53 -7.47
N VAL A 350 -16.51 6.51 -6.81
CA VAL A 350 -16.94 7.77 -7.46
C VAL A 350 -15.74 8.56 -7.98
N ALA A 351 -14.66 8.66 -7.22
CA ALA A 351 -13.46 9.35 -7.64
C ALA A 351 -12.83 8.69 -8.87
N VAL A 352 -12.62 7.37 -8.82
CA VAL A 352 -12.04 6.58 -9.92
C VAL A 352 -12.92 6.65 -11.17
N LEU A 353 -14.24 6.52 -11.03
CA LEU A 353 -15.19 6.61 -12.14
C LEU A 353 -15.18 8.01 -12.77
N ALA A 354 -15.16 9.06 -11.96
CA ALA A 354 -15.13 10.44 -12.45
C ALA A 354 -13.84 10.72 -13.25
N VAL A 355 -12.70 10.24 -12.76
CA VAL A 355 -11.41 10.41 -13.44
C VAL A 355 -11.35 9.58 -14.73
N SER A 356 -11.82 8.33 -14.72
CA SER A 356 -11.78 7.43 -15.88
C SER A 356 -12.57 7.96 -17.07
N ARG A 357 -13.65 8.71 -16.84
CA ARG A 357 -14.48 9.33 -17.88
C ARG A 357 -13.81 10.52 -18.57
N HIS A 358 -12.76 11.07 -17.98
CA HIS A 358 -12.00 12.20 -18.52
C HIS A 358 -10.60 11.78 -19.01
N ALA A 359 -10.36 10.48 -19.11
CA ALA A 359 -9.14 9.94 -19.69
C ALA A 359 -8.97 10.36 -21.18
N ASP A 360 -7.74 10.31 -21.66
CA ASP A 360 -7.49 10.41 -23.09
C ASP A 360 -7.85 9.09 -23.78
N PRO A 361 -8.23 9.13 -25.07
CA PRO A 361 -8.40 7.90 -25.83
C PRO A 361 -7.12 7.05 -25.75
N THR A 362 -7.29 5.80 -25.36
CA THR A 362 -6.18 4.84 -25.16
C THR A 362 -6.55 3.48 -25.75
N PHE A 363 -5.63 2.53 -25.67
CA PHE A 363 -5.83 1.17 -26.15
C PHE A 363 -5.77 0.20 -24.95
N LEU A 364 -6.68 -0.75 -24.93
CA LEU A 364 -6.58 -1.89 -24.04
C LEU A 364 -5.41 -2.79 -24.46
N VAL A 365 -5.00 -3.69 -23.58
CA VAL A 365 -3.87 -4.62 -23.85
C VAL A 365 -4.09 -5.50 -25.09
N ASP A 366 -5.34 -5.70 -25.52
CA ASP A 366 -5.70 -6.43 -26.74
C ASP A 366 -5.73 -5.57 -28.01
N GLY A 367 -5.35 -4.29 -27.92
CA GLY A 367 -5.36 -3.36 -29.03
C GLY A 367 -6.71 -2.69 -29.31
N THR A 368 -7.75 -2.93 -28.50
CA THR A 368 -9.05 -2.28 -28.67
C THR A 368 -8.97 -0.82 -28.23
N LYS A 369 -9.33 0.11 -29.14
CA LYS A 369 -9.38 1.54 -28.82
C LYS A 369 -10.55 1.87 -27.90
N THR A 370 -10.30 2.62 -26.84
CA THR A 370 -11.30 3.07 -25.87
C THR A 370 -11.20 4.56 -25.61
N THR A 371 -12.31 5.17 -25.16
CA THR A 371 -12.38 6.59 -24.76
C THR A 371 -12.33 6.78 -23.24
N SER A 372 -12.24 5.70 -22.48
CA SER A 372 -12.10 5.71 -21.02
C SER A 372 -11.15 4.60 -20.60
N THR A 373 -10.49 4.74 -19.46
CA THR A 373 -9.65 3.71 -18.88
C THR A 373 -9.68 3.78 -17.36
N PHE A 374 -9.54 2.62 -16.71
CA PHE A 374 -9.32 2.53 -15.27
C PHE A 374 -7.85 2.26 -14.92
N SER A 375 -6.98 2.09 -15.91
CA SER A 375 -5.54 1.89 -15.71
C SER A 375 -4.93 3.11 -15.00
N LEU A 376 -4.44 2.92 -13.77
CA LEU A 376 -3.82 4.00 -12.98
C LEU A 376 -2.55 4.57 -13.65
N PRO A 377 -1.66 3.77 -14.26
CA PRO A 377 -0.54 4.29 -15.01
C PRO A 377 -0.98 5.20 -16.19
N GLU A 378 -1.99 4.80 -16.95
CA GLU A 378 -2.50 5.62 -18.04
C GLU A 378 -3.14 6.92 -17.51
N LEU A 379 -3.97 6.82 -16.46
CA LEU A 379 -4.58 7.98 -15.83
C LEU A 379 -3.56 8.97 -15.26
N SER A 380 -2.43 8.47 -14.76
CA SER A 380 -1.36 9.32 -14.21
C SER A 380 -0.63 10.16 -15.27
N ARG A 381 -0.77 9.80 -16.56
CA ARG A 381 -0.19 10.52 -17.69
C ARG A 381 -1.12 11.58 -18.27
N VAL A 382 -2.39 11.58 -17.87
CA VAL A 382 -3.39 12.52 -18.35
C VAL A 382 -3.29 13.84 -17.57
N ALA A 383 -3.12 14.95 -18.27
CA ALA A 383 -3.16 16.29 -17.66
C ALA A 383 -4.62 16.69 -17.35
N LEU A 384 -5.22 16.07 -16.35
CA LEU A 384 -6.64 16.25 -15.99
C LEU A 384 -6.98 17.72 -15.67
N GLY A 385 -6.07 18.45 -15.02
CA GLY A 385 -6.27 19.85 -14.69
C GLY A 385 -6.33 20.76 -15.90
N ALA A 386 -5.53 20.47 -16.95
CA ALA A 386 -5.51 21.23 -18.18
C ALA A 386 -6.81 21.12 -19.00
N LYS A 387 -7.60 20.05 -18.79
CA LYS A 387 -8.88 19.82 -19.49
C LYS A 387 -10.02 20.70 -18.99
N GLY A 388 -9.85 21.43 -17.89
CA GLY A 388 -10.92 22.27 -17.31
C GLY A 388 -12.17 21.51 -16.89
N ALA A 389 -12.08 20.19 -16.73
CA ALA A 389 -13.20 19.34 -16.35
C ALA A 389 -13.72 19.68 -14.95
N THR A 390 -15.05 19.67 -14.78
CA THR A 390 -15.70 19.98 -13.52
C THR A 390 -16.53 18.80 -13.01
N LEU A 391 -16.59 18.65 -11.69
CA LEU A 391 -17.46 17.73 -10.97
C LEU A 391 -18.17 18.52 -9.88
N LEU A 392 -19.49 18.43 -9.79
CA LEU A 392 -20.30 19.19 -8.83
C LEU A 392 -20.03 20.71 -8.84
N GLY A 393 -19.72 21.28 -10.01
CA GLY A 393 -19.46 22.72 -10.18
C GLY A 393 -18.05 23.17 -9.75
N ALA A 394 -17.17 22.26 -9.31
CA ALA A 394 -15.80 22.56 -8.95
C ALA A 394 -14.82 21.76 -9.84
N ALA A 395 -13.53 22.15 -9.83
CA ALA A 395 -12.53 21.46 -10.63
C ALA A 395 -12.45 19.96 -10.28
N LEU A 396 -12.61 19.10 -11.29
CA LEU A 396 -12.64 17.64 -11.17
C LEU A 396 -11.50 17.11 -10.29
N VAL A 397 -10.26 17.57 -10.56
CA VAL A 397 -9.05 17.09 -9.86
C VAL A 397 -9.13 17.34 -8.36
N LYS A 398 -9.63 18.51 -7.95
CA LYS A 398 -9.76 18.87 -6.53
C LYS A 398 -10.86 18.05 -5.83
N VAL A 399 -12.01 17.91 -6.48
CA VAL A 399 -13.13 17.12 -5.91
C VAL A 399 -12.76 15.65 -5.83
N ALA A 400 -12.22 15.08 -6.90
CA ALA A 400 -11.76 13.69 -6.91
C ALA A 400 -10.69 13.44 -5.84
N PHE A 401 -9.74 14.36 -5.66
CA PHE A 401 -8.74 14.27 -4.61
C PHE A 401 -9.36 14.28 -3.21
N VAL A 402 -10.32 15.17 -2.93
CA VAL A 402 -11.02 15.21 -1.64
C VAL A 402 -11.75 13.90 -1.35
N LEU A 403 -12.40 13.30 -2.35
CA LEU A 403 -13.05 12.00 -2.20
C LEU A 403 -12.05 10.89 -1.87
N VAL A 404 -10.90 10.85 -2.55
CA VAL A 404 -9.80 9.91 -2.28
C VAL A 404 -9.21 10.15 -0.88
N LEU A 405 -8.99 11.41 -0.50
CA LEU A 405 -8.46 11.76 0.82
C LEU A 405 -9.39 11.28 1.94
N ILE A 406 -10.69 11.58 1.87
CA ILE A 406 -11.66 11.14 2.87
C ILE A 406 -11.69 9.61 2.96
N ALA A 407 -11.70 8.92 1.83
CA ALA A 407 -11.67 7.46 1.79
C ALA A 407 -10.38 6.91 2.42
N SER A 408 -9.23 7.52 2.10
CA SER A 408 -7.94 7.15 2.69
C SER A 408 -7.91 7.38 4.20
N LEU A 409 -8.45 8.51 4.70
CA LEU A 409 -8.54 8.80 6.14
C LEU A 409 -9.39 7.75 6.88
N VAL A 410 -10.49 7.29 6.27
CA VAL A 410 -11.28 6.19 6.84
C VAL A 410 -10.47 4.91 6.92
N LEU A 411 -9.87 4.48 5.82
CA LEU A 411 -9.11 3.23 5.75
C LEU A 411 -7.90 3.25 6.68
N LEU A 412 -7.18 4.35 6.72
CA LEU A 412 -6.05 4.58 7.63
C LEU A 412 -6.45 4.52 9.11
N GLY A 413 -7.69 4.83 9.44
CA GLY A 413 -8.10 5.09 10.82
C GLY A 413 -7.53 6.40 11.36
N ALA A 414 -7.46 7.44 10.50
CA ALA A 414 -6.97 8.76 10.85
C ALA A 414 -8.07 9.64 11.47
N PHE A 415 -7.68 10.60 12.31
CA PHE A 415 -8.62 11.59 12.84
C PHE A 415 -9.18 12.47 11.69
N PRO A 416 -10.49 12.75 11.68
CA PRO A 416 -11.53 12.38 12.66
C PRO A 416 -12.26 11.04 12.36
N LEU A 417 -11.85 10.28 11.32
CA LEU A 417 -12.58 9.12 10.80
C LEU A 417 -12.12 7.78 11.38
N HIS A 418 -11.34 7.80 12.48
CA HIS A 418 -10.74 6.65 13.16
C HIS A 418 -11.71 5.82 14.04
N ALA A 419 -12.99 6.18 14.11
CA ALA A 419 -13.94 5.65 15.11
C ALA A 419 -14.19 4.12 15.05
N TRP A 420 -13.78 3.46 13.97
CA TRP A 420 -13.85 2.01 13.79
C TRP A 420 -12.65 1.26 14.40
N LEU A 421 -11.47 1.89 14.48
CA LEU A 421 -10.19 1.24 14.74
C LEU A 421 -10.14 0.59 16.13
N ALA A 422 -10.35 1.37 17.19
CA ALA A 422 -10.29 0.86 18.57
C ALA A 422 -11.36 -0.22 18.86
N PRO A 423 -12.65 -0.06 18.46
CA PRO A 423 -13.63 -1.13 18.60
C PRO A 423 -13.26 -2.42 17.87
N VAL A 424 -12.70 -2.33 16.65
CA VAL A 424 -12.29 -3.51 15.89
C VAL A 424 -11.11 -4.20 16.58
N PHE A 425 -10.09 -3.48 17.01
CA PHE A 425 -8.93 -4.09 17.69
C PHE A 425 -9.31 -4.74 19.02
N THR A 426 -10.27 -4.15 19.76
CA THR A 426 -10.73 -4.72 21.04
C THR A 426 -11.60 -5.95 20.88
N GLU A 427 -12.43 -5.99 19.85
CA GLU A 427 -13.44 -7.04 19.69
C GLU A 427 -13.02 -8.16 18.74
N ALA A 428 -12.10 -7.90 17.79
CA ALA A 428 -11.66 -8.93 16.84
C ALA A 428 -10.94 -10.10 17.52
N PRO A 429 -11.09 -11.34 17.00
CA PRO A 429 -10.17 -12.44 17.34
C PRO A 429 -8.72 -11.99 17.11
N THR A 430 -7.80 -12.54 17.88
CA THR A 430 -6.40 -12.05 17.90
C THR A 430 -5.74 -12.04 16.53
N SER A 431 -5.82 -13.16 15.80
CA SER A 431 -5.26 -13.24 14.44
C SER A 431 -5.97 -12.30 13.45
N THR A 432 -7.30 -12.16 13.54
CA THR A 432 -8.06 -11.21 12.74
C THR A 432 -7.65 -9.77 13.04
N GLY A 433 -7.52 -9.40 14.32
CA GLY A 433 -7.08 -8.07 14.73
C GLY A 433 -5.69 -7.72 14.17
N ALA A 434 -4.75 -8.67 14.25
CA ALA A 434 -3.41 -8.52 13.70
C ALA A 434 -3.43 -8.33 12.18
N LEU A 435 -4.18 -9.16 11.43
CA LEU A 435 -4.28 -9.05 9.98
C LEU A 435 -4.99 -7.75 9.55
N VAL A 436 -6.07 -7.35 10.21
CA VAL A 436 -6.79 -6.09 9.93
C VAL A 436 -5.90 -4.88 10.21
N SER A 437 -5.09 -4.91 11.27
CA SER A 437 -4.15 -3.82 11.60
C SER A 437 -3.09 -3.63 10.51
N ALA A 438 -2.65 -4.72 9.89
CA ALA A 438 -1.69 -4.69 8.80
C ALA A 438 -2.33 -4.34 7.43
N SER A 439 -3.61 -4.63 7.23
CA SER A 439 -4.29 -4.61 5.93
C SER A 439 -4.94 -3.27 5.60
N LEU A 440 -6.03 -2.90 6.31
CA LEU A 440 -6.87 -1.76 5.93
C LEU A 440 -6.11 -0.42 5.91
N PRO A 441 -5.27 -0.11 6.92
CA PRO A 441 -4.47 1.11 6.85
C PRO A 441 -3.46 1.10 5.71
N THR A 442 -2.91 -0.05 5.37
CA THR A 442 -1.98 -0.21 4.23
C THR A 442 -2.67 0.06 2.90
N ILE A 443 -3.89 -0.46 2.69
CA ILE A 443 -4.72 -0.14 1.52
C ILE A 443 -5.00 1.38 1.47
N GLY A 444 -5.26 2.01 2.62
CA GLY A 444 -5.46 3.46 2.73
C GLY A 444 -4.24 4.28 2.28
N VAL A 445 -3.02 3.84 2.62
CA VAL A 445 -1.78 4.45 2.11
C VAL A 445 -1.68 4.31 0.60
N CYS A 446 -1.92 3.10 0.07
CA CYS A 446 -1.89 2.86 -1.37
C CYS A 446 -2.91 3.72 -2.13
N ALA A 447 -4.13 3.88 -1.61
CA ALA A 447 -5.13 4.79 -2.18
C ALA A 447 -4.62 6.24 -2.25
N LEU A 448 -4.04 6.74 -1.15
CA LEU A 448 -3.52 8.11 -1.08
C LEU A 448 -2.33 8.32 -2.04
N LEU A 449 -1.38 7.38 -2.08
CA LEU A 449 -0.18 7.53 -2.88
C LEU A 449 -0.42 7.24 -4.36
N ARG A 450 -1.11 6.15 -4.72
CA ARG A 450 -1.32 5.77 -6.12
C ARG A 450 -2.39 6.61 -6.81
N ILE A 451 -3.51 6.89 -6.13
CA ILE A 451 -4.59 7.68 -6.73
C ILE A 451 -4.41 9.16 -6.36
N GLY A 452 -4.18 9.48 -5.10
CA GLY A 452 -4.02 10.85 -4.65
C GLY A 452 -2.78 11.55 -5.18
N CYS A 453 -1.60 10.92 -5.10
CA CYS A 453 -0.35 11.54 -5.55
C CYS A 453 -0.06 11.29 -7.04
N ALA A 454 -0.21 10.04 -7.53
CA ALA A 454 0.20 9.73 -8.90
C ALA A 454 -0.84 10.12 -9.95
N VAL A 455 -2.14 9.89 -9.69
CA VAL A 455 -3.21 10.20 -10.67
C VAL A 455 -3.74 11.62 -10.50
N LEU A 456 -3.75 12.16 -9.28
CA LEU A 456 -4.30 13.49 -8.96
C LEU A 456 -3.23 14.43 -8.36
N PRO A 457 -2.04 14.60 -9.00
CA PRO A 457 -0.93 15.34 -8.42
C PRO A 457 -1.27 16.80 -8.12
N GLU A 458 -2.06 17.46 -8.97
CA GLU A 458 -2.50 18.84 -8.76
C GLU A 458 -3.44 18.96 -7.54
N GLY A 459 -4.32 17.95 -7.33
CA GLY A 459 -5.19 17.88 -6.17
C GLY A 459 -4.39 17.72 -4.88
N MET A 460 -3.39 16.82 -4.90
CA MET A 460 -2.50 16.61 -3.76
C MET A 460 -1.67 17.86 -3.44
N ARG A 461 -1.11 18.53 -4.46
CA ARG A 461 -0.36 19.78 -4.31
C ARG A 461 -1.24 20.88 -3.69
N TRP A 462 -2.46 21.03 -4.20
CA TRP A 462 -3.42 22.01 -3.68
C TRP A 462 -3.77 21.77 -2.21
N ALA A 463 -3.92 20.53 -1.79
CA ALA A 463 -4.34 20.16 -0.45
C ALA A 463 -3.17 19.80 0.50
N SER A 464 -1.91 19.93 0.06
CA SER A 464 -0.73 19.46 0.79
C SER A 464 -0.69 19.96 2.23
N GLY A 465 -0.89 21.26 2.46
CA GLY A 465 -0.92 21.86 3.81
C GLY A 465 -2.03 21.28 4.70
N VAL A 466 -3.19 20.95 4.11
CA VAL A 466 -4.30 20.31 4.84
C VAL A 466 -3.95 18.88 5.21
N VAL A 467 -3.33 18.12 4.30
CA VAL A 467 -2.89 16.73 4.56
C VAL A 467 -1.84 16.71 5.67
N VAL A 468 -0.86 17.62 5.63
CA VAL A 468 0.16 17.77 6.69
C VAL A 468 -0.48 18.14 8.03
N ALA A 469 -1.43 19.10 8.05
CA ALA A 469 -2.14 19.50 9.25
C ALA A 469 -2.97 18.35 9.84
N LEU A 470 -3.71 17.61 9.00
CA LEU A 470 -4.41 16.39 9.41
C LEU A 470 -3.45 15.35 9.97
N GLY A 471 -2.25 15.23 9.38
CA GLY A 471 -1.20 14.35 9.87
C GLY A 471 -0.73 14.73 11.27
N ALA A 472 -0.37 15.99 11.50
CA ALA A 472 0.06 16.49 12.80
C ALA A 472 -1.04 16.36 13.87
N VAL A 473 -2.31 16.71 13.53
CA VAL A 473 -3.46 16.55 14.43
C VAL A 473 -3.72 15.08 14.74
N THR A 474 -3.63 14.19 13.74
CA THR A 474 -3.82 12.74 13.95
C THR A 474 -2.74 12.17 14.86
N ALA A 475 -1.48 12.58 14.66
CA ALA A 475 -0.35 12.12 15.47
C ALA A 475 -0.52 12.53 16.94
N ILE A 476 -0.80 13.82 17.20
CA ILE A 476 -0.96 14.31 18.58
C ILE A 476 -2.20 13.73 19.25
N TYR A 477 -3.33 13.59 18.51
CA TYR A 477 -4.55 12.97 19.00
C TYR A 477 -4.33 11.51 19.41
N GLY A 478 -3.65 10.73 18.55
CA GLY A 478 -3.31 9.34 18.84
C GLY A 478 -2.37 9.19 20.04
N ALA A 479 -1.36 10.06 20.14
CA ALA A 479 -0.40 10.07 21.24
C ALA A 479 -1.07 10.40 22.60
N LEU A 480 -1.88 11.46 22.64
CA LEU A 480 -2.66 11.83 23.83
C LEU A 480 -3.69 10.73 24.18
N GLY A 481 -4.33 10.16 23.16
CA GLY A 481 -5.22 9.03 23.32
C GLY A 481 -4.52 7.82 23.94
N ALA A 482 -3.29 7.52 23.55
CA ALA A 482 -2.49 6.43 24.11
C ALA A 482 -2.16 6.62 25.59
N MET A 483 -1.87 7.86 26.04
CA MET A 483 -1.59 8.16 27.45
C MET A 483 -2.76 7.84 28.37
N GLY A 484 -3.99 7.98 27.88
CA GLY A 484 -5.20 7.75 28.66
C GLY A 484 -5.73 6.31 28.61
N GLN A 485 -5.07 5.38 27.89
CA GLN A 485 -5.58 4.01 27.79
C GLN A 485 -5.15 3.15 28.98
N THR A 486 -6.11 2.34 29.40
CA THR A 486 -5.90 1.27 30.42
C THR A 486 -6.01 -0.12 29.81
N ASP A 487 -6.51 -0.25 28.59
CA ASP A 487 -6.68 -1.50 27.84
C ASP A 487 -5.55 -1.65 26.79
N LEU A 488 -4.85 -2.79 26.79
CA LEU A 488 -3.74 -3.08 25.88
C LEU A 488 -4.13 -2.97 24.41
N ARG A 489 -5.28 -3.49 24.00
CA ARG A 489 -5.70 -3.44 22.59
C ARG A 489 -6.11 -2.03 22.17
N ARG A 490 -6.67 -1.22 23.07
CA ARG A 490 -6.96 0.19 22.83
C ARG A 490 -5.67 1.02 22.76
N LEU A 491 -4.67 0.68 23.56
CA LEU A 491 -3.35 1.29 23.47
C LEU A 491 -2.72 1.05 22.10
N ALA A 492 -2.78 -0.20 21.59
CA ALA A 492 -2.34 -0.53 20.21
C ALA A 492 -3.08 0.29 19.14
N ALA A 493 -4.40 0.47 19.30
CA ALA A 493 -5.20 1.27 18.38
C ALA A 493 -4.80 2.75 18.40
N ALA A 494 -4.61 3.34 19.59
CA ALA A 494 -4.19 4.73 19.74
C ALA A 494 -2.77 4.96 19.19
N GLY A 495 -1.84 4.04 19.45
CA GLY A 495 -0.51 4.03 18.85
C GLY A 495 -0.54 3.94 17.33
N THR A 496 -1.42 3.10 16.77
CA THR A 496 -1.65 3.01 15.32
C THR A 496 -2.15 4.34 14.76
N THR A 497 -3.10 5.00 15.42
CA THR A 497 -3.61 6.32 15.01
C THR A 497 -2.48 7.36 15.03
N ALA A 498 -1.62 7.34 16.07
CA ALA A 498 -0.47 8.25 16.11
C ALA A 498 0.49 8.04 14.93
N GLN A 499 0.82 6.77 14.61
CA GLN A 499 1.70 6.45 13.49
C GLN A 499 1.10 6.80 12.13
N VAL A 500 -0.22 6.62 11.94
CA VAL A 500 -0.92 7.05 10.73
C VAL A 500 -0.82 8.57 10.53
N GLY A 501 -0.78 9.35 11.61
CA GLY A 501 -0.52 10.78 11.53
C GLY A 501 0.82 11.09 10.84
N PHE A 502 1.87 10.32 11.10
CA PHE A 502 3.15 10.48 10.40
C PHE A 502 3.10 10.02 8.94
N VAL A 503 2.26 9.03 8.60
CA VAL A 503 2.02 8.68 7.19
C VAL A 503 1.44 9.88 6.42
N LEU A 504 0.42 10.54 6.99
CA LEU A 504 -0.19 11.71 6.37
C LEU A 504 0.79 12.91 6.32
N LEU A 505 1.56 13.13 7.39
CA LEU A 505 2.59 14.17 7.46
C LEU A 505 3.62 13.99 6.34
N GLY A 506 4.13 12.76 6.20
CA GLY A 506 5.12 12.42 5.18
C GLY A 506 4.56 12.53 3.77
N ALA A 507 3.37 11.98 3.51
CA ALA A 507 2.73 12.06 2.20
C ALA A 507 2.42 13.53 1.82
N GLY A 508 1.91 14.33 2.75
CA GLY A 508 1.57 15.74 2.53
C GLY A 508 2.77 16.67 2.39
N SER A 509 3.95 16.28 2.85
CA SER A 509 5.17 17.08 2.72
C SER A 509 5.64 17.27 1.27
N LEU A 510 5.26 16.34 0.38
CA LEU A 510 5.61 16.30 -1.05
C LEU A 510 7.13 16.27 -1.30
N THR A 511 7.89 15.76 -0.35
CA THR A 511 9.33 15.57 -0.45
C THR A 511 9.70 14.10 -0.60
N PRO A 512 10.83 13.76 -1.26
CA PRO A 512 11.25 12.35 -1.40
C PRO A 512 11.40 11.66 -0.05
N GLN A 513 11.95 12.36 0.95
CA GLN A 513 12.14 11.84 2.30
C GLN A 513 10.79 11.57 2.98
N GLY A 514 9.85 12.52 2.91
CA GLY A 514 8.53 12.36 3.52
C GLY A 514 7.72 11.24 2.90
N LEU A 515 7.69 11.15 1.57
CA LEU A 515 7.02 10.07 0.84
C LEU A 515 7.64 8.71 1.15
N SER A 516 8.98 8.61 1.16
CA SER A 516 9.68 7.39 1.57
C SER A 516 9.33 7.02 3.02
N GLY A 517 9.29 8.01 3.93
CA GLY A 517 8.85 7.82 5.32
C GLY A 517 7.44 7.24 5.43
N ALA A 518 6.48 7.76 4.66
CA ALA A 518 5.11 7.25 4.63
C ALA A 518 5.04 5.79 4.15
N MET A 519 5.82 5.43 3.12
CA MET A 519 5.90 4.07 2.58
C MET A 519 6.54 3.09 3.58
N VAL A 520 7.70 3.46 4.15
CA VAL A 520 8.42 2.64 5.13
C VAL A 520 7.55 2.41 6.37
N LEU A 521 6.87 3.47 6.84
CA LEU A 521 5.98 3.36 8.00
C LEU A 521 4.80 2.42 7.75
N THR A 522 4.35 2.28 6.52
CA THR A 522 3.29 1.33 6.16
C THR A 522 3.66 -0.11 6.56
N ALA A 523 4.88 -0.54 6.28
CA ALA A 523 5.39 -1.87 6.62
C ALA A 523 5.74 -1.99 8.11
N THR A 524 6.49 -1.03 8.65
CA THR A 524 7.00 -1.10 10.03
C THR A 524 5.90 -0.98 11.07
N ARG A 525 4.90 -0.14 10.84
CA ARG A 525 3.70 -0.03 11.66
C ARG A 525 2.92 -1.34 11.69
N ALA A 526 2.74 -1.99 10.54
CA ALA A 526 2.00 -3.23 10.44
C ALA A 526 2.66 -4.35 11.28
N LEU A 527 3.98 -4.46 11.23
CA LEU A 527 4.74 -5.44 12.03
C LEU A 527 4.61 -5.17 13.53
N ALA A 528 4.88 -3.94 13.98
CA ALA A 528 4.87 -3.59 15.40
C ALA A 528 3.46 -3.73 16.01
N CYS A 529 2.42 -3.28 15.29
CA CYS A 529 1.04 -3.38 15.75
C CYS A 529 0.54 -4.83 15.78
N ALA A 530 0.86 -5.63 14.76
CA ALA A 530 0.48 -7.04 14.74
C ALA A 530 1.12 -7.81 15.88
N LEU A 531 2.41 -7.60 16.13
CA LEU A 531 3.12 -8.19 17.27
C LEU A 531 2.44 -7.80 18.61
N PHE A 532 2.13 -6.50 18.76
CA PHE A 532 1.46 -6.00 19.97
C PHE A 532 0.09 -6.66 20.18
N LEU A 533 -0.73 -6.79 19.13
CA LEU A 533 -2.05 -7.40 19.21
C LEU A 533 -2.00 -8.91 19.50
N VAL A 534 -1.03 -9.63 18.91
CA VAL A 534 -0.81 -11.06 19.22
C VAL A 534 -0.43 -11.24 20.68
N LEU A 535 0.44 -10.39 21.22
CA LEU A 535 0.85 -10.43 22.64
C LEU A 535 -0.29 -10.02 23.57
N ALA A 536 -1.09 -9.01 23.19
CA ALA A 536 -2.29 -8.64 23.95
C ALA A 536 -3.32 -9.79 23.99
N GLY A 537 -3.45 -10.55 22.90
CA GLY A 537 -4.29 -11.74 22.84
C GLY A 537 -3.77 -12.86 23.72
N SER A 538 -2.46 -13.13 23.71
CA SER A 538 -1.87 -14.21 24.51
C SER A 538 -2.00 -13.99 26.02
N VAL A 539 -1.89 -12.76 26.51
CA VAL A 539 -2.13 -12.45 27.93
C VAL A 539 -3.62 -12.47 28.27
N GLU A 540 -4.49 -12.05 27.35
CA GLU A 540 -5.94 -12.09 27.53
C GLU A 540 -6.45 -13.54 27.68
N GLU A 541 -5.90 -14.50 26.95
CA GLU A 541 -6.24 -15.92 27.11
C GLU A 541 -5.89 -16.47 28.49
N ARG A 542 -4.82 -15.95 29.12
CA ARG A 542 -4.36 -16.39 30.46
C ARG A 542 -5.05 -15.65 31.59
N ALA A 543 -5.09 -14.33 31.47
CA ALA A 543 -5.57 -13.46 32.53
C ALA A 543 -7.06 -13.12 32.45
N HIS A 544 -7.71 -13.42 31.31
CA HIS A 544 -9.06 -12.98 30.96
C HIS A 544 -9.31 -11.48 31.19
N THR A 545 -8.24 -10.70 31.15
CA THR A 545 -8.28 -9.23 31.24
C THR A 545 -7.22 -8.61 30.36
N ARG A 546 -7.47 -7.39 29.92
CA ARG A 546 -6.57 -6.54 29.14
C ARG A 546 -6.18 -5.27 29.88
N ASP A 547 -6.66 -5.15 31.15
CA ASP A 547 -6.44 -3.95 31.95
C ASP A 547 -5.00 -3.91 32.45
N LEU A 548 -4.28 -2.84 32.07
CA LEU A 548 -2.90 -2.59 32.45
C LEU A 548 -2.69 -2.53 33.96
N SER A 549 -3.70 -2.05 34.71
CA SER A 549 -3.60 -1.97 36.19
C SER A 549 -3.58 -3.34 36.84
N ARG A 550 -4.32 -4.29 36.26
CA ARG A 550 -4.38 -5.67 36.75
C ARG A 550 -3.20 -6.53 36.29
N LEU A 551 -2.54 -6.13 35.19
CA LEU A 551 -1.36 -6.81 34.63
C LEU A 551 -0.04 -6.27 35.22
N ALA A 552 -0.10 -5.41 36.23
CA ALA A 552 1.09 -4.86 36.85
C ALA A 552 1.98 -5.98 37.45
N GLY A 553 3.29 -5.92 37.20
CA GLY A 553 4.28 -6.87 37.71
C GLY A 553 4.29 -8.24 37.05
N VAL A 554 3.46 -8.52 36.05
CA VAL A 554 3.35 -9.83 35.38
C VAL A 554 4.68 -10.21 34.69
N ALA A 555 5.54 -9.27 34.34
CA ALA A 555 6.86 -9.55 33.79
C ALA A 555 7.74 -10.46 34.66
N SER A 556 7.55 -10.45 35.99
CA SER A 556 8.28 -11.34 36.89
C SER A 556 7.90 -12.83 36.74
N GLN A 557 6.72 -13.11 36.21
CA GLN A 557 6.23 -14.46 35.94
C GLN A 557 6.29 -14.85 34.46
N MET A 558 6.17 -13.85 33.53
CA MET A 558 6.16 -14.03 32.10
C MET A 558 7.28 -13.19 31.41
N PRO A 559 8.56 -13.49 31.69
CA PRO A 559 9.65 -12.64 31.17
C PRO A 559 9.78 -12.64 29.66
N GLY A 560 9.52 -13.77 28.99
CA GLY A 560 9.56 -13.87 27.53
C GLY A 560 8.47 -13.03 26.86
N TRP A 561 7.25 -13.10 27.40
CA TRP A 561 6.13 -12.26 26.94
C TRP A 561 6.42 -10.77 27.17
N ALA A 562 6.93 -10.39 28.33
CA ALA A 562 7.22 -9.01 28.67
C ALA A 562 8.32 -8.41 27.78
N ALA A 563 9.36 -9.19 27.47
CA ALA A 563 10.43 -8.76 26.55
C ALA A 563 9.88 -8.52 25.14
N ALA A 564 9.06 -9.44 24.61
CA ALA A 564 8.43 -9.29 23.32
C ALA A 564 7.45 -8.11 23.28
N LEU A 565 6.65 -7.91 24.34
CA LEU A 565 5.74 -6.76 24.46
C LEU A 565 6.50 -5.44 24.50
N THR A 566 7.65 -5.40 25.18
CA THR A 566 8.51 -4.22 25.21
C THR A 566 8.98 -3.87 23.80
N ALA A 567 9.46 -4.84 23.02
CA ALA A 567 9.86 -4.62 21.64
C ALA A 567 8.68 -4.13 20.77
N ALA A 568 7.48 -4.72 20.93
CA ALA A 568 6.28 -4.31 20.22
C ALA A 568 5.84 -2.89 20.57
N ALA A 569 5.77 -2.57 21.86
CA ALA A 569 5.31 -1.30 22.39
C ALA A 569 6.26 -0.15 21.98
N LEU A 570 7.56 -0.33 22.21
CA LEU A 570 8.57 0.66 21.85
C LEU A 570 8.74 0.77 20.33
N GLY A 571 8.58 -0.34 19.59
CA GLY A 571 8.52 -0.33 18.13
C GLY A 571 7.32 0.47 17.62
N GLN A 572 6.14 0.29 18.22
CA GLN A 572 4.95 1.08 17.87
C GLN A 572 5.07 2.55 18.29
N ALA A 573 5.81 2.82 19.34
CA ALA A 573 6.08 4.19 19.81
C ALA A 573 7.08 4.97 18.94
N GLY A 574 7.79 4.31 18.03
CA GLY A 574 8.80 4.95 17.19
C GLY A 574 10.14 5.19 17.89
N VAL A 575 10.50 4.32 18.84
CA VAL A 575 11.79 4.42 19.55
C VAL A 575 12.93 3.96 18.64
N MET A 576 14.04 4.72 18.64
CA MET A 576 15.23 4.42 17.83
C MET A 576 15.80 3.04 18.14
N GLY A 577 16.29 2.36 17.09
CA GLY A 577 16.74 0.96 17.16
C GLY A 577 15.63 -0.07 16.95
N LEU A 578 14.37 0.36 16.78
CA LEU A 578 13.25 -0.49 16.43
C LEU A 578 12.58 -0.03 15.12
N ALA A 579 11.90 -0.93 14.45
CA ALA A 579 11.39 -0.71 13.10
C ALA A 579 10.53 0.56 12.95
N GLY A 580 9.72 0.89 13.96
CA GLY A 580 8.79 2.01 13.92
C GLY A 580 9.41 3.40 13.98
N ALA A 581 10.71 3.54 14.20
CA ALA A 581 11.39 4.84 14.30
C ALA A 581 11.63 5.52 12.94
N TRP A 582 11.98 4.74 11.92
CA TRP A 582 12.46 5.25 10.65
C TRP A 582 11.41 6.03 9.87
N GLY A 583 10.17 5.54 9.84
CA GLY A 583 9.08 6.21 9.15
C GLY A 583 8.76 7.58 9.69
N PRO A 584 8.48 7.75 11.00
CA PRO A 584 8.25 9.05 11.61
C PRO A 584 9.43 10.01 11.45
N MET A 585 10.67 9.53 11.58
CA MET A 585 11.87 10.34 11.39
C MET A 585 11.95 10.91 9.98
N LEU A 586 11.79 10.08 8.95
CA LEU A 586 11.79 10.52 7.55
C LEU A 586 10.61 11.46 7.24
N ALA A 587 9.42 11.19 7.79
CA ALA A 587 8.25 12.06 7.64
C ALA A 587 8.50 13.45 8.25
N LEU A 588 9.12 13.52 9.43
CA LEU A 588 9.51 14.78 10.08
C LEU A 588 10.57 15.53 9.25
N MET A 589 11.63 14.83 8.81
CA MET A 589 12.67 15.42 7.96
C MET A 589 12.07 15.98 6.66
N GLY A 590 11.11 15.27 6.06
CA GLY A 590 10.43 15.72 4.85
C GLY A 590 9.50 16.91 5.07
N ALA A 591 8.82 16.99 6.22
CA ALA A 591 7.86 18.05 6.50
C ALA A 591 8.51 19.32 7.05
N LEU A 592 9.65 19.21 7.73
CA LEU A 592 10.30 20.33 8.44
C LEU A 592 10.63 21.53 7.54
N PRO A 593 11.15 21.36 6.30
CA PRO A 593 11.49 22.52 5.45
C PRO A 593 10.26 23.36 5.05
N ASN A 594 9.13 22.72 4.76
CA ASN A 594 7.96 23.40 4.20
C ASN A 594 6.90 23.73 5.26
N TYR A 595 6.85 22.96 6.37
CA TYR A 595 5.81 23.04 7.40
C TYR A 595 6.38 22.94 8.82
N PRO A 596 7.36 23.80 9.21
CA PRO A 596 8.07 23.66 10.49
C PRO A 596 7.15 23.63 11.73
N PRO A 597 6.09 24.47 11.86
CA PRO A 597 5.24 24.41 13.06
C PRO A 597 4.48 23.08 13.19
N LEU A 598 3.99 22.51 12.07
CA LEU A 598 3.27 21.24 12.06
C LEU A 598 4.21 20.06 12.31
N ALA A 599 5.44 20.12 11.78
CA ALA A 599 6.48 19.13 12.05
C ALA A 599 6.88 19.12 13.54
N LEU A 600 6.97 20.29 14.20
CA LEU A 600 7.22 20.39 15.64
C LEU A 600 6.08 19.79 16.48
N VAL A 601 4.83 20.04 16.11
CA VAL A 601 3.65 19.40 16.76
C VAL A 601 3.73 17.87 16.60
N ALA A 602 4.08 17.38 15.42
CA ALA A 602 4.25 15.96 15.20
C ALA A 602 5.45 15.37 15.97
N ALA A 603 6.56 16.11 16.08
CA ALA A 603 7.70 15.70 16.90
C ALA A 603 7.31 15.57 18.39
N LEU A 604 6.52 16.53 18.91
CA LEU A 604 5.95 16.41 20.25
C LEU A 604 5.05 15.18 20.39
N ALA A 605 4.24 14.90 19.37
CA ALA A 605 3.40 13.70 19.36
C ALA A 605 4.21 12.40 19.44
N LEU A 606 5.38 12.33 18.79
CA LEU A 606 6.28 11.18 18.87
C LEU A 606 6.79 10.98 20.30
N VAL A 607 7.21 12.03 20.96
CA VAL A 607 7.67 11.98 22.37
C VAL A 607 6.54 11.52 23.30
N LEU A 608 5.33 12.05 23.12
CA LEU A 608 4.17 11.66 23.94
C LEU A 608 3.76 10.21 23.69
N ALA A 609 3.79 9.75 22.44
CA ALA A 609 3.52 8.34 22.11
C ALA A 609 4.57 7.40 22.75
N ALA A 610 5.85 7.78 22.69
CA ALA A 610 6.92 7.04 23.35
C ALA A 610 6.71 6.98 24.87
N ALA A 611 6.37 8.10 25.50
CA ALA A 611 6.08 8.18 26.93
C ALA A 611 4.89 7.29 27.32
N ALA A 612 3.80 7.30 26.53
CA ALA A 612 2.61 6.47 26.79
C ALA A 612 2.94 4.97 26.78
N HIS A 613 3.65 4.51 25.76
CA HIS A 613 4.04 3.10 25.65
C HIS A 613 5.07 2.68 26.70
N PHE A 614 6.03 3.55 27.00
CA PHE A 614 7.00 3.33 28.08
C PHE A 614 6.32 3.20 29.43
N LEU A 615 5.36 4.08 29.75
CA LEU A 615 4.58 4.01 30.99
C LEU A 615 3.76 2.71 31.06
N ALA A 616 3.17 2.25 29.97
CA ALA A 616 2.46 0.98 29.93
C ALA A 616 3.40 -0.21 30.21
N VAL A 617 4.56 -0.25 29.53
CA VAL A 617 5.58 -1.28 29.74
C VAL A 617 6.12 -1.25 31.16
N SER A 618 6.40 -0.06 31.70
CA SER A 618 6.94 0.09 33.07
C SER A 618 5.97 -0.41 34.14
N ARG A 619 4.67 -0.19 33.97
CA ARG A 619 3.64 -0.74 34.88
C ARG A 619 3.64 -2.27 34.87
N ILE A 620 3.74 -2.87 33.69
CA ILE A 620 3.79 -4.33 33.53
C ILE A 620 5.09 -4.90 34.08
N ALA A 621 6.22 -4.21 33.86
CA ALA A 621 7.54 -4.70 34.28
C ALA A 621 7.81 -4.54 35.76
N PHE A 622 7.48 -3.38 36.35
CA PHE A 622 7.93 -3.01 37.71
C PHE A 622 6.81 -2.92 38.73
N GLY A 623 5.58 -3.17 38.37
CA GLY A 623 4.45 -3.20 39.30
C GLY A 623 4.51 -4.39 40.24
N LYS A 624 3.74 -4.33 41.36
CA LYS A 624 3.48 -5.51 42.18
C LYS A 624 2.32 -6.29 41.60
N ILE A 625 2.46 -7.62 41.55
CA ILE A 625 1.36 -8.50 41.12
C ILE A 625 0.23 -8.32 42.11
N ALA A 626 -0.99 -8.13 41.61
CA ALA A 626 -2.16 -8.04 42.50
C ALA A 626 -2.36 -9.36 43.23
N SER A 627 -2.58 -9.27 44.55
CA SER A 627 -2.73 -10.45 45.46
C SER A 627 -3.89 -11.37 45.05
N ASP A 628 -4.86 -10.83 44.32
CA ASP A 628 -6.02 -11.56 43.81
C ASP A 628 -5.63 -12.68 42.83
N TRP A 629 -4.50 -12.54 42.13
CA TRP A 629 -4.01 -13.55 41.17
C TRP A 629 -3.48 -14.81 41.87
N GLU A 630 -2.88 -14.70 43.05
CA GLU A 630 -2.37 -15.85 43.82
C GLU A 630 -3.49 -16.81 44.22
N LYS A 631 -4.71 -16.29 44.36
CA LYS A 631 -5.91 -17.04 44.78
C LYS A 631 -6.84 -17.36 43.62
N ASP A 632 -6.47 -17.03 42.38
CA ASP A 632 -7.31 -17.30 41.22
C ASP A 632 -7.31 -18.81 40.90
N PRO A 633 -8.47 -19.52 40.96
CA PRO A 633 -8.55 -20.96 40.71
C PRO A 633 -8.01 -21.38 39.35
N ARG A 634 -7.98 -20.44 38.36
CA ARG A 634 -7.49 -20.69 37.00
C ARG A 634 -5.96 -20.83 36.95
N LEU A 635 -5.25 -20.24 37.91
CA LEU A 635 -3.80 -20.33 38.01
C LEU A 635 -3.35 -21.50 38.95
N GLU A 636 -4.28 -22.14 39.63
CA GLU A 636 -3.99 -23.27 40.50
C GLU A 636 -3.23 -24.41 39.78
N PRO A 637 -3.60 -24.82 38.54
CA PRO A 637 -2.85 -25.82 37.77
C PRO A 637 -1.39 -25.43 37.47
N PHE A 638 -1.06 -24.13 37.54
CA PHE A 638 0.27 -23.56 37.28
C PHE A 638 0.96 -23.11 38.59
N GLY A 639 0.50 -23.60 39.75
CA GLY A 639 1.07 -23.23 41.05
C GLY A 639 0.85 -21.75 41.41
N GLY A 640 -0.27 -21.16 41.01
CA GLY A 640 -0.62 -19.74 41.26
C GLY A 640 0.20 -18.73 40.46
N ARG A 641 0.85 -19.16 39.36
CA ARG A 641 1.69 -18.32 38.52
C ARG A 641 1.20 -18.31 37.05
N PHE A 642 1.38 -17.19 36.37
CA PHE A 642 1.11 -17.14 34.97
C PHE A 642 2.15 -17.95 34.17
N PRO A 643 1.74 -18.90 33.30
CA PRO A 643 2.65 -19.59 32.41
C PRO A 643 3.15 -18.60 31.34
N ASP A 644 4.46 -18.60 31.07
CA ASP A 644 5.05 -17.79 29.98
C ASP A 644 4.64 -18.35 28.60
N LEU A 645 5.13 -17.74 27.55
CA LEU A 645 4.81 -18.10 26.18
C LEU A 645 5.14 -19.57 25.89
N THR A 646 4.19 -20.26 25.28
CA THR A 646 4.37 -21.62 24.79
C THR A 646 5.25 -21.65 23.54
N ALA A 647 5.89 -22.80 23.25
CA ALA A 647 6.67 -22.97 22.02
C ALA A 647 5.88 -22.62 20.76
N ARG A 648 4.58 -22.85 20.78
CA ARG A 648 3.70 -22.54 19.66
C ARG A 648 3.44 -21.04 19.50
N GLU A 649 3.24 -20.30 20.56
CA GLU A 649 3.11 -18.83 20.47
C GLU A 649 4.43 -18.21 19.99
N TRP A 650 5.56 -18.78 20.40
CA TRP A 650 6.87 -18.37 19.92
C TRP A 650 7.03 -18.53 18.38
N THR A 651 6.35 -19.48 17.73
CA THR A 651 6.41 -19.59 16.25
C THR A 651 5.85 -18.35 15.53
N SER A 652 4.94 -17.61 16.17
CA SER A 652 4.39 -16.36 15.67
C SER A 652 5.16 -15.14 16.18
N ILE A 653 5.42 -15.10 17.49
CA ILE A 653 5.97 -13.93 18.18
C ILE A 653 7.45 -13.71 17.84
N ALA A 654 8.26 -14.77 17.84
CA ALA A 654 9.70 -14.62 17.63
C ALA A 654 10.06 -14.05 16.25
N PRO A 655 9.48 -14.52 15.10
CA PRO A 655 9.76 -13.92 13.81
C PRO A 655 9.32 -12.44 13.72
N LEU A 656 8.14 -12.10 14.27
CA LEU A 656 7.66 -10.71 14.28
C LEU A 656 8.57 -9.80 15.13
N ALA A 657 8.94 -10.25 16.34
CA ALA A 657 9.81 -9.51 17.25
C ALA A 657 11.22 -9.33 16.63
N THR A 658 11.76 -10.41 16.04
CA THR A 658 13.06 -10.36 15.34
C THR A 658 13.03 -9.34 14.21
N LEU A 659 11.98 -9.29 13.40
CA LEU A 659 11.85 -8.32 12.31
C LEU A 659 11.72 -6.88 12.82
N VAL A 660 10.97 -6.66 13.91
CA VAL A 660 10.86 -5.33 14.54
C VAL A 660 12.23 -4.82 14.99
N VAL A 661 13.05 -5.69 15.55
CA VAL A 661 14.42 -5.34 15.98
C VAL A 661 15.36 -5.23 14.78
N LEU A 662 15.36 -6.21 13.88
CA LEU A 662 16.26 -6.27 12.73
C LEU A 662 16.10 -5.03 11.82
N ILE A 663 14.86 -4.67 11.47
CA ILE A 663 14.57 -3.49 10.63
C ILE A 663 14.96 -2.20 11.37
N GLY A 664 14.90 -2.19 12.69
CA GLY A 664 15.36 -1.06 13.51
C GLY A 664 16.85 -0.77 13.33
N PHE A 665 17.68 -1.82 13.29
CA PHE A 665 19.13 -1.71 13.09
C PHE A 665 19.55 -1.71 11.62
N TRP A 666 18.79 -2.38 10.74
CA TRP A 666 19.11 -2.50 9.33
C TRP A 666 17.90 -2.20 8.42
N PRO A 667 17.53 -0.92 8.25
CA PRO A 667 16.38 -0.51 7.44
C PRO A 667 16.67 -0.51 5.93
N ALA A 668 17.93 -0.67 5.50
CA ALA A 668 18.35 -0.53 4.11
C ALA A 668 17.48 -1.29 3.10
N PRO A 669 17.04 -2.55 3.35
CA PRO A 669 16.17 -3.25 2.40
C PRO A 669 14.82 -2.55 2.16
N LEU A 670 14.23 -1.93 3.20
CA LEU A 670 12.98 -1.18 3.04
C LEU A 670 13.22 0.16 2.33
N PHE A 671 14.31 0.83 2.63
CA PHE A 671 14.63 2.11 1.99
C PHE A 671 14.90 1.91 0.50
N SER A 672 15.70 0.92 0.13
CA SER A 672 15.99 0.65 -1.28
C SER A 672 14.72 0.40 -2.09
N SER A 673 13.77 -0.37 -1.57
CA SER A 673 12.52 -0.65 -2.29
C SER A 673 11.61 0.56 -2.47
N THR A 674 11.68 1.59 -1.61
CA THR A 674 10.78 2.75 -1.64
C THR A 674 11.35 3.98 -2.33
N THR A 675 12.68 4.11 -2.44
CA THR A 675 13.34 5.35 -2.89
C THR A 675 12.98 5.71 -4.34
N GLY A 676 12.97 4.75 -5.27
CA GLY A 676 12.60 4.98 -6.67
C GLY A 676 11.17 5.52 -6.78
N THR A 677 10.21 4.82 -6.20
CA THR A 677 8.79 5.23 -6.20
C THR A 677 8.57 6.58 -5.49
N ALA A 678 9.31 6.88 -4.41
CA ALA A 678 9.20 8.17 -3.73
C ALA A 678 9.66 9.32 -4.63
N ARG A 679 10.75 9.14 -5.38
CA ARG A 679 11.21 10.12 -6.37
C ARG A 679 10.18 10.32 -7.49
N ASP A 680 9.65 9.24 -8.03
CA ASP A 680 8.62 9.29 -9.08
C ASP A 680 7.40 10.09 -8.64
N LEU A 681 6.90 9.82 -7.44
CA LEU A 681 5.75 10.53 -6.87
C LEU A 681 6.08 12.01 -6.58
N THR A 682 7.29 12.30 -6.09
CA THR A 682 7.72 13.69 -5.87
C THR A 682 7.74 14.46 -7.18
N ASN A 683 8.31 13.89 -8.23
CA ASN A 683 8.37 14.53 -9.54
C ASN A 683 6.99 14.69 -10.19
N ALA A 684 6.07 13.76 -9.95
CA ALA A 684 4.68 13.91 -10.41
C ALA A 684 3.98 15.08 -9.73
N VAL A 685 4.21 15.26 -8.42
CA VAL A 685 3.56 16.32 -7.64
C VAL A 685 4.31 17.66 -7.73
N SER A 686 5.63 17.64 -7.74
CA SER A 686 6.51 18.83 -7.79
C SER A 686 7.54 18.65 -8.91
N PRO A 687 7.15 18.83 -10.17
CA PRO A 687 8.08 18.66 -11.28
C PRO A 687 9.27 19.61 -11.11
N PRO A 688 10.51 19.14 -11.36
CA PRO A 688 11.70 19.96 -11.26
C PRO A 688 11.60 21.19 -12.19
N GLY A 689 12.03 22.34 -11.71
CA GLY A 689 12.13 23.55 -12.52
C GLY A 689 13.17 23.38 -13.62
N PRO A 690 13.12 24.21 -14.69
CA PRO A 690 14.07 24.13 -15.80
C PRO A 690 15.54 24.25 -15.33
N ASP A 691 15.81 25.03 -14.29
CA ASP A 691 17.15 25.19 -13.73
C ASP A 691 17.66 23.95 -12.97
N GLN A 692 16.76 23.10 -12.47
CA GLN A 692 17.12 21.85 -11.80
C GLN A 692 17.35 20.70 -12.77
N ILE A 693 16.75 20.76 -13.97
CA ILE A 693 16.97 19.77 -15.03
C ILE A 693 18.41 19.94 -15.57
N ALA A 694 18.87 21.17 -15.73
CA ALA A 694 20.23 21.45 -16.20
C ALA A 694 21.35 21.02 -15.24
N LEU A 695 21.04 20.74 -13.98
CA LEU A 695 22.00 20.22 -12.98
C LEU A 695 22.01 18.69 -12.89
N LEU A 696 21.04 18.02 -13.56
CA LEU A 696 20.90 16.55 -13.58
C LEU A 696 21.39 15.94 -14.91
N GLU A 697 21.65 16.77 -15.92
CA GLU A 697 22.37 16.43 -17.18
C GLU A 697 23.89 16.61 -16.97
#